data_e6997555b1ce756517700d93a175a5e7
#
_entry.id   e6997555b1ce756517700d93a175a5e7
#
_cell.length_a   1.000
_cell.length_b   1.000
_cell.length_c   1.000
_cell.angle_alpha   90.00
_cell.angle_beta   90.00
_cell.angle_gamma   90.00
#
_symmetry.space_group_name_H-M   'P 1'
#
loop_
_entity.id
_entity.type
_entity.pdbx_description
1 polymer ?
#
loop_
_entity_poly.entity_id
_entity_poly.type
_entity_poly.pdbx_seq_one_letter_code
_entity_poly.pdbx_strand_id
1 'polypeptide(L)'
;MEWTGLNELREKYLSFFESKGHLRLPSFSLVPQHDKSLLLINSGMAPMKKWFTGEETPPRKRVTTCQKCIRTPDIENVGKTARHGTYFEMLGNFSFGDYFKHEVIPWAWEFCTKVLEMDPEKLYISVYEEDDEAYDIWTKDIGVDPSHMVRFGKEDNFWEHGAGPCGPCSEIYYDRGEKYGCGKPDCKVGCECDRYIEFWNLVFTQFENDGNNNYSRLAHPNIDTGMGLERLACISQDVDNLFEVDTVQNIMKHIMKIAGVKYHDDEKKDISLRVITDHVRSTTMMISDGVMPSNEGRGYVLRRLLRRAARHGRLLGIDRPFLYEVAETVIKENDTAYPSLLEKHDFIINVIKAEEENFAKTIDTGLNMLEEMVKNTDGKVMSGADAFKLSDTYGFPLDLTKDILDEKGMTVDEQEYTALMTEARKKAREAHKDAGAEAWKSSGNATKGMDKTPFVGYETLSGDSEILAVVVDGEKKQAATEDDNITLVLSETPFYAESGGQVGDVGVIKGNGFEFTVENTTKTHEGVVLHHGYISDGETVSCGDKVHAEVNRSVREATMRNHTAAHLLQAALRKILGTHVEQAGQLVNSEAVRFDFTHFSALSADELRKVENTVNEVIMSAVPVVTSEMPIDEAKKLGAMALFGEKYGDIVRVVKADDFSVEFCGGTHVKNTGSIGLFKIVSESSVASGVRRIEAVTGNNVMKYIDKSNELIAETAKNLKLTNYHELASRAAALSAELKEKEREISSLEAEIAASKTADLMKDAKQIGGVRLVTADIGEAGADALRSLCDKALESGDDIIAVFAGKNAEKGTASFACRVGKKAIECGAHAGNIVREVARVAGGAGGGKPDSAMAGAKDISKIPEALKKASEIVGTMLA
;
A
#
# COMPACT_ATOMS: atom_id res chain seq x y z
N MET A 1 25.01 -33.37 -21.28
CA MET A 1 24.82 -31.95 -20.98
C MET A 1 25.87 -31.54 -19.94
N GLU A 2 26.65 -30.49 -20.21
CA GLU A 2 27.64 -29.94 -19.29
C GLU A 2 26.96 -29.00 -18.29
N TRP A 3 27.46 -28.97 -17.05
CA TRP A 3 26.96 -28.05 -16.04
C TRP A 3 27.09 -26.60 -16.53
N THR A 4 26.02 -25.86 -16.54
CA THR A 4 25.98 -24.46 -17.04
C THR A 4 25.21 -23.58 -16.05
N GLY A 5 25.79 -22.41 -15.71
CA GLY A 5 25.16 -21.45 -14.80
C GLY A 5 23.93 -20.78 -15.42
N LEU A 6 22.98 -20.34 -14.58
CA LEU A 6 21.70 -19.72 -15.01
C LEU A 6 21.93 -18.53 -15.96
N ASN A 7 22.86 -17.63 -15.65
CA ASN A 7 23.17 -16.46 -16.48
C ASN A 7 23.77 -16.86 -17.84
N GLU A 8 24.58 -17.91 -17.89
CA GLU A 8 25.14 -18.45 -19.14
C GLU A 8 24.06 -19.13 -20.00
N LEU A 9 23.14 -19.87 -19.39
CA LEU A 9 22.00 -20.45 -20.09
C LEU A 9 21.14 -19.39 -20.77
N ARG A 10 20.87 -18.27 -20.06
CA ARG A 10 20.16 -17.12 -20.62
C ARG A 10 20.87 -16.59 -21.85
N GLU A 11 22.19 -16.40 -21.77
CA GLU A 11 22.99 -15.87 -22.88
C GLU A 11 23.06 -16.85 -24.05
N LYS A 12 23.27 -18.16 -23.81
CA LYS A 12 23.25 -19.20 -24.84
C LYS A 12 21.96 -19.18 -25.65
N TYR A 13 20.80 -19.04 -24.95
CA TYR A 13 19.48 -18.99 -25.62
C TYR A 13 19.33 -17.73 -26.48
N LEU A 14 19.58 -16.56 -25.92
CA LEU A 14 19.40 -15.30 -26.62
C LEU A 14 20.33 -15.19 -27.82
N SER A 15 21.61 -15.53 -27.66
CA SER A 15 22.60 -15.54 -28.76
C SER A 15 22.27 -16.57 -29.84
N PHE A 16 21.72 -17.73 -29.47
CA PHE A 16 21.28 -18.74 -30.44
C PHE A 16 20.19 -18.18 -31.35
N PHE A 17 19.15 -17.54 -30.78
CA PHE A 17 18.08 -16.97 -31.59
C PHE A 17 18.49 -15.69 -32.32
N GLU A 18 19.43 -14.90 -31.80
CA GLU A 18 20.07 -13.82 -32.59
C GLU A 18 20.74 -14.40 -33.85
N SER A 19 21.43 -15.56 -33.76
CA SER A 19 22.02 -16.25 -34.93
C SER A 19 20.98 -16.73 -35.95
N LYS A 20 19.72 -16.92 -35.52
CA LYS A 20 18.58 -17.24 -36.40
C LYS A 20 17.87 -15.98 -36.93
N GLY A 21 18.41 -14.79 -36.67
CA GLY A 21 17.92 -13.50 -37.18
C GLY A 21 16.90 -12.79 -36.30
N HIS A 22 16.72 -13.22 -35.06
CA HIS A 22 15.84 -12.55 -34.11
C HIS A 22 16.45 -11.25 -33.58
N LEU A 23 15.62 -10.26 -33.34
CA LEU A 23 15.99 -9.06 -32.59
C LEU A 23 15.91 -9.37 -31.10
N ARG A 24 17.02 -9.29 -30.39
CA ARG A 24 17.02 -9.39 -28.92
C ARG A 24 16.45 -8.13 -28.32
N LEU A 25 15.40 -8.29 -27.55
CA LEU A 25 14.78 -7.23 -26.76
C LEU A 25 15.10 -7.40 -25.29
N PRO A 26 15.24 -6.29 -24.53
CA PRO A 26 15.30 -6.36 -23.08
C PRO A 26 13.96 -6.87 -22.52
N SER A 27 13.98 -7.36 -21.28
CA SER A 27 12.73 -7.69 -20.59
C SER A 27 11.83 -6.46 -20.46
N PHE A 28 10.56 -6.64 -20.75
CA PHE A 28 9.55 -5.63 -20.44
C PHE A 28 9.33 -5.51 -18.94
N SER A 29 8.73 -4.40 -18.52
CA SER A 29 8.31 -4.20 -17.13
C SER A 29 7.31 -5.27 -16.70
N LEU A 30 7.38 -5.70 -15.43
CA LEU A 30 6.36 -6.53 -14.79
C LEU A 30 4.99 -5.83 -14.71
N VAL A 31 4.96 -4.49 -14.83
CA VAL A 31 3.73 -3.70 -14.86
C VAL A 31 3.17 -3.67 -16.27
N PRO A 32 2.00 -4.31 -16.54
CA PRO A 32 1.39 -4.31 -17.86
C PRO A 32 1.11 -2.89 -18.35
N GLN A 33 1.52 -2.61 -19.59
CA GLN A 33 1.19 -1.36 -20.27
C GLN A 33 -0.05 -1.58 -21.14
N HIS A 34 -1.13 -0.80 -20.90
CA HIS A 34 -2.36 -0.84 -21.68
C HIS A 34 -3.24 -2.11 -21.58
N ASP A 35 -2.86 -3.11 -20.80
CA ASP A 35 -3.69 -4.28 -20.53
C ASP A 35 -4.22 -4.25 -19.09
N LYS A 36 -5.56 -4.05 -18.95
CA LYS A 36 -6.24 -4.03 -17.66
C LYS A 36 -6.65 -5.42 -17.16
N SER A 37 -6.52 -6.45 -18.01
CA SER A 37 -6.88 -7.83 -17.66
C SER A 37 -5.80 -8.49 -16.79
N LEU A 38 -4.56 -8.03 -16.86
CA LEU A 38 -3.42 -8.54 -16.12
C LEU A 38 -3.01 -7.60 -14.99
N LEU A 39 -2.83 -8.16 -13.81
CA LEU A 39 -2.28 -7.42 -12.66
C LEU A 39 -0.77 -7.22 -12.80
N LEU A 40 -0.07 -8.29 -13.18
CA LEU A 40 1.38 -8.36 -13.43
C LEU A 40 1.64 -9.23 -14.65
N ILE A 41 2.74 -9.00 -15.35
CA ILE A 41 3.16 -9.83 -16.49
C ILE A 41 3.51 -11.24 -16.00
N ASN A 42 2.86 -12.24 -16.58
CA ASN A 42 2.93 -13.65 -16.18
C ASN A 42 3.42 -14.60 -17.31
N SER A 43 3.69 -14.07 -18.50
CA SER A 43 4.20 -14.82 -19.66
C SER A 43 5.03 -13.95 -20.60
N GLY A 44 5.84 -14.58 -21.46
CA GLY A 44 6.69 -13.90 -22.44
C GLY A 44 5.89 -13.10 -23.48
N MET A 45 4.73 -13.62 -23.90
CA MET A 45 3.89 -13.01 -24.93
C MET A 45 3.07 -11.82 -24.42
N ALA A 46 2.70 -11.79 -23.14
CA ALA A 46 1.77 -10.80 -22.59
C ALA A 46 2.12 -9.33 -22.93
N PRO A 47 3.38 -8.87 -22.85
CA PRO A 47 3.70 -7.49 -23.21
C PRO A 47 3.67 -7.22 -24.74
N MET A 48 3.64 -8.27 -25.56
CA MET A 48 3.69 -8.18 -27.03
C MET A 48 2.35 -8.49 -27.70
N LYS A 49 1.25 -8.63 -26.91
CA LYS A 49 -0.08 -9.03 -27.39
C LYS A 49 -0.55 -8.26 -28.63
N LYS A 50 -0.31 -6.95 -28.67
CA LYS A 50 -0.69 -6.08 -29.80
C LYS A 50 0.06 -6.40 -31.09
N TRP A 51 1.26 -6.96 -31.00
CA TRP A 51 2.02 -7.43 -32.20
C TRP A 51 1.42 -8.72 -32.75
N PHE A 52 0.92 -9.61 -31.87
CA PHE A 52 0.24 -10.83 -32.25
C PHE A 52 -1.12 -10.57 -32.89
N THR A 53 -1.86 -9.56 -32.43
CA THR A 53 -3.15 -9.15 -32.99
C THR A 53 -2.99 -8.26 -34.25
N GLY A 54 -1.78 -7.76 -34.53
CA GLY A 54 -1.55 -6.83 -35.65
C GLY A 54 -2.03 -5.39 -35.38
N GLU A 55 -2.42 -5.06 -34.16
CA GLU A 55 -2.77 -3.68 -33.74
C GLU A 55 -1.57 -2.75 -33.80
N GLU A 56 -0.38 -3.27 -33.51
CA GLU A 56 0.88 -2.55 -33.58
C GLU A 56 1.90 -3.34 -34.41
N THR A 57 2.75 -2.64 -35.17
CA THR A 57 3.81 -3.27 -35.93
C THR A 57 5.01 -3.58 -35.03
N PRO A 58 5.48 -4.82 -34.95
CA PRO A 58 6.67 -5.16 -34.18
C PRO A 58 7.93 -4.51 -34.76
N PRO A 59 8.97 -4.23 -33.93
CA PRO A 59 10.22 -3.64 -34.40
C PRO A 59 10.97 -4.55 -35.40
N ARG A 60 10.71 -5.84 -35.32
CA ARG A 60 11.15 -6.89 -36.26
C ARG A 60 10.19 -8.08 -36.20
N LYS A 61 9.96 -8.79 -37.29
CA LYS A 61 9.09 -9.97 -37.32
C LYS A 61 9.61 -11.15 -36.51
N ARG A 62 10.88 -11.17 -36.15
CA ARG A 62 11.53 -12.15 -35.27
C ARG A 62 12.08 -11.46 -34.06
N VAL A 63 11.65 -11.86 -32.89
CA VAL A 63 12.07 -11.28 -31.62
C VAL A 63 12.44 -12.40 -30.63
N THR A 64 13.47 -12.18 -29.83
CA THR A 64 13.79 -13.03 -28.69
C THR A 64 14.00 -12.20 -27.44
N THR A 65 13.54 -12.72 -26.30
CA THR A 65 13.68 -12.02 -25.00
C THR A 65 13.74 -13.02 -23.85
N CYS A 66 14.30 -12.59 -22.73
CA CYS A 66 14.16 -13.24 -21.44
C CYS A 66 13.24 -12.34 -20.59
N GLN A 67 11.98 -12.74 -20.44
CA GLN A 67 10.95 -11.92 -19.81
C GLN A 67 10.81 -12.26 -18.31
N LYS A 68 10.90 -11.25 -17.46
CA LYS A 68 10.51 -11.34 -16.04
C LYS A 68 9.03 -11.64 -15.92
N CYS A 69 8.68 -12.62 -15.12
CA CYS A 69 7.28 -13.05 -14.91
C CYS A 69 6.95 -13.18 -13.42
N ILE A 70 5.72 -12.84 -13.04
CA ILE A 70 5.16 -13.07 -11.71
C ILE A 70 3.84 -13.85 -11.84
N ARG A 71 3.75 -15.00 -11.16
CA ARG A 71 2.54 -15.81 -11.03
C ARG A 71 2.06 -15.82 -9.59
N THR A 72 0.96 -15.10 -9.33
CA THR A 72 0.38 -14.94 -7.99
C THR A 72 -0.39 -16.15 -7.46
N PRO A 73 -1.04 -17.00 -8.29
CA PRO A 73 -1.70 -18.23 -7.81
C PRO A 73 -0.75 -19.20 -7.12
N ASP A 74 0.53 -19.18 -7.48
CA ASP A 74 1.53 -20.13 -6.98
C ASP A 74 2.11 -19.75 -5.61
N ILE A 75 1.79 -18.56 -5.06
CA ILE A 75 2.37 -18.04 -3.80
C ILE A 75 2.21 -19.05 -2.64
N GLU A 76 1.06 -19.72 -2.54
CA GLU A 76 0.77 -20.66 -1.44
C GLU A 76 1.52 -22.00 -1.58
N ASN A 77 1.95 -22.34 -2.80
CA ASN A 77 2.70 -23.54 -3.11
C ASN A 77 4.22 -23.35 -2.98
N VAL A 78 4.68 -22.09 -2.94
CA VAL A 78 6.10 -21.77 -2.78
C VAL A 78 6.65 -22.35 -1.48
N GLY A 79 7.76 -23.05 -1.58
CA GLY A 79 8.42 -23.73 -0.48
C GLY A 79 7.91 -25.15 -0.20
N LYS A 80 6.69 -25.48 -0.62
CA LYS A 80 6.08 -26.81 -0.42
C LYS A 80 6.36 -27.80 -1.57
N THR A 81 6.62 -27.28 -2.77
CA THR A 81 6.90 -28.05 -3.97
C THR A 81 8.26 -27.68 -4.58
N ALA A 82 8.83 -28.56 -5.39
CA ALA A 82 10.13 -28.37 -6.01
C ALA A 82 10.13 -27.35 -7.19
N ARG A 83 8.96 -27.14 -7.82
CA ARG A 83 8.82 -26.47 -9.12
C ARG A 83 8.05 -25.15 -9.10
N HIS A 84 7.45 -24.74 -7.96
CA HIS A 84 6.69 -23.51 -7.88
C HIS A 84 7.53 -22.37 -7.33
N GLY A 85 7.55 -21.25 -8.07
CA GLY A 85 8.10 -19.97 -7.66
C GLY A 85 7.18 -18.84 -8.10
N THR A 86 7.12 -17.76 -7.33
CA THR A 86 6.33 -16.57 -7.67
C THR A 86 6.97 -15.80 -8.81
N TYR A 87 8.27 -15.56 -8.71
CA TYR A 87 9.09 -14.94 -9.75
C TYR A 87 9.86 -16.01 -10.53
N PHE A 88 9.84 -15.89 -11.85
CA PHE A 88 10.66 -16.69 -12.75
C PHE A 88 10.97 -15.93 -14.03
N GLU A 89 11.97 -16.40 -14.76
CA GLU A 89 12.35 -15.86 -16.05
C GLU A 89 11.89 -16.78 -17.17
N MET A 90 11.19 -16.20 -18.16
CA MET A 90 10.72 -16.93 -19.34
C MET A 90 11.53 -16.53 -20.56
N LEU A 91 12.30 -17.47 -21.09
CA LEU A 91 12.97 -17.34 -22.37
C LEU A 91 11.96 -17.56 -23.48
N GLY A 92 11.95 -16.68 -24.47
CA GLY A 92 11.01 -16.76 -25.59
C GLY A 92 11.61 -16.36 -26.92
N ASN A 93 11.22 -17.05 -27.98
CA ASN A 93 11.43 -16.65 -29.37
C ASN A 93 10.07 -16.54 -30.06
N PHE A 94 9.87 -15.47 -30.78
CA PHE A 94 8.59 -15.05 -31.32
C PHE A 94 8.68 -14.79 -32.80
N SER A 95 7.63 -15.22 -33.54
CA SER A 95 7.43 -14.90 -34.95
C SER A 95 6.11 -14.19 -35.16
N PHE A 96 6.14 -13.06 -35.81
CA PHE A 96 4.97 -12.30 -36.20
C PHE A 96 4.72 -12.44 -37.69
N GLY A 97 4.17 -13.60 -38.11
CA GLY A 97 3.87 -13.95 -39.49
C GLY A 97 5.11 -14.09 -40.37
N ASP A 98 6.23 -14.59 -39.86
CA ASP A 98 7.48 -14.80 -40.61
C ASP A 98 7.82 -16.29 -40.73
N TYR A 99 8.10 -17.00 -39.65
CA TYR A 99 8.37 -18.43 -39.63
C TYR A 99 7.30 -19.18 -38.78
N PHE A 100 7.21 -20.51 -38.97
CA PHE A 100 6.21 -21.32 -38.27
C PHE A 100 6.80 -22.66 -37.79
N LYS A 101 6.03 -23.75 -37.78
CA LYS A 101 6.40 -25.07 -37.23
C LYS A 101 7.65 -25.67 -37.85
N HIS A 102 7.81 -25.62 -39.20
CA HIS A 102 8.93 -26.17 -39.91
C HIS A 102 10.30 -25.54 -39.62
N GLU A 103 10.30 -24.34 -39.02
CA GLU A 103 11.52 -23.68 -38.57
C GLU A 103 11.71 -23.81 -37.06
N VAL A 104 10.67 -23.52 -36.27
CA VAL A 104 10.81 -23.47 -34.79
C VAL A 104 11.12 -24.85 -34.20
N ILE A 105 10.49 -25.93 -34.69
CA ILE A 105 10.70 -27.28 -34.20
C ILE A 105 12.16 -27.73 -34.41
N PRO A 106 12.73 -27.64 -35.62
CA PRO A 106 14.15 -27.94 -35.83
C PRO A 106 15.10 -27.06 -35.00
N TRP A 107 14.80 -25.76 -34.82
CA TRP A 107 15.64 -24.89 -33.99
C TRP A 107 15.55 -25.27 -32.51
N ALA A 108 14.39 -25.64 -32.01
CA ALA A 108 14.23 -26.13 -30.64
C ALA A 108 15.06 -27.41 -30.42
N TRP A 109 14.98 -28.35 -31.34
CA TRP A 109 15.78 -29.57 -31.27
C TRP A 109 17.29 -29.30 -31.39
N GLU A 110 17.67 -28.42 -32.28
CA GLU A 110 19.08 -27.99 -32.45
C GLU A 110 19.60 -27.37 -31.15
N PHE A 111 18.81 -26.49 -30.52
CA PHE A 111 19.20 -25.86 -29.28
C PHE A 111 19.39 -26.89 -28.18
N CYS A 112 18.43 -27.77 -27.97
CA CYS A 112 18.52 -28.82 -26.94
C CYS A 112 19.71 -29.78 -27.21
N THR A 113 19.86 -30.28 -28.41
CA THR A 113 20.81 -31.38 -28.70
C THR A 113 22.22 -30.94 -29.09
N LYS A 114 22.36 -29.73 -29.70
CA LYS A 114 23.68 -29.26 -30.17
C LYS A 114 24.24 -28.12 -29.32
N VAL A 115 23.40 -27.23 -28.82
CA VAL A 115 23.86 -26.08 -28.01
C VAL A 115 23.96 -26.46 -26.53
N LEU A 116 22.93 -27.14 -26.00
CA LEU A 116 22.89 -27.61 -24.64
C LEU A 116 23.47 -29.03 -24.47
N GLU A 117 23.70 -29.75 -25.57
CA GLU A 117 24.22 -31.11 -25.56
C GLU A 117 23.39 -32.07 -24.69
N MET A 118 22.07 -31.89 -24.72
CA MET A 118 21.14 -32.80 -24.05
C MET A 118 21.12 -34.15 -24.75
N ASP A 119 21.04 -35.24 -23.97
CA ASP A 119 20.88 -36.57 -24.47
C ASP A 119 19.49 -36.75 -25.13
N PRO A 120 19.41 -37.03 -26.44
CA PRO A 120 18.14 -37.20 -27.14
C PRO A 120 17.24 -38.30 -26.52
N GLU A 121 17.84 -39.34 -25.94
CA GLU A 121 17.10 -40.45 -25.27
C GLU A 121 16.38 -40.01 -23.99
N LYS A 122 16.70 -38.82 -23.47
CA LYS A 122 16.04 -38.22 -22.30
C LYS A 122 15.02 -37.13 -22.65
N LEU A 123 14.87 -36.83 -23.94
CA LEU A 123 13.93 -35.84 -24.42
C LEU A 123 12.62 -36.52 -24.84
N TYR A 124 11.51 -36.04 -24.28
CA TYR A 124 10.16 -36.46 -24.63
C TYR A 124 9.37 -35.28 -25.12
N ILE A 125 8.48 -35.51 -26.09
CA ILE A 125 7.73 -34.45 -26.76
C ILE A 125 6.25 -34.71 -26.63
N SER A 126 5.48 -33.70 -26.23
CA SER A 126 4.03 -33.75 -26.37
C SER A 126 3.57 -32.88 -27.54
N VAL A 127 2.45 -33.27 -28.14
CA VAL A 127 1.77 -32.50 -29.19
C VAL A 127 0.26 -32.57 -28.96
N TYR A 128 -0.44 -31.58 -29.44
CA TYR A 128 -1.90 -31.56 -29.44
C TYR A 128 -2.42 -32.73 -30.27
N GLU A 129 -3.43 -33.46 -29.77
CA GLU A 129 -3.92 -34.69 -30.36
C GLU A 129 -4.35 -34.59 -31.82
N GLU A 130 -4.83 -33.42 -32.27
CA GLU A 130 -5.23 -33.11 -33.64
C GLU A 130 -4.11 -32.46 -34.48
N ASP A 131 -2.92 -32.22 -33.95
CA ASP A 131 -1.81 -31.57 -34.67
C ASP A 131 -0.88 -32.59 -35.29
N ASP A 132 -1.37 -33.25 -36.35
CA ASP A 132 -0.57 -34.23 -37.10
C ASP A 132 0.65 -33.62 -37.79
N GLU A 133 0.58 -32.33 -38.18
CA GLU A 133 1.72 -31.64 -38.80
C GLU A 133 2.88 -31.55 -37.82
N ALA A 134 2.69 -31.09 -36.60
CA ALA A 134 3.72 -31.04 -35.58
C ALA A 134 4.28 -32.42 -35.28
N TYR A 135 3.41 -33.47 -35.15
CA TYR A 135 3.81 -34.85 -34.92
C TYR A 135 4.70 -35.37 -36.05
N ASP A 136 4.33 -35.11 -37.31
CA ASP A 136 5.10 -35.53 -38.48
C ASP A 136 6.47 -34.83 -38.57
N ILE A 137 6.55 -33.53 -38.27
CA ILE A 137 7.83 -32.80 -38.24
C ILE A 137 8.75 -33.43 -37.18
N TRP A 138 8.25 -33.68 -35.95
CA TRP A 138 9.04 -34.31 -34.90
C TRP A 138 9.55 -35.70 -35.29
N THR A 139 8.68 -36.54 -35.83
CA THR A 139 9.00 -37.97 -36.07
C THR A 139 9.71 -38.21 -37.40
N LYS A 140 9.31 -37.50 -38.48
CA LYS A 140 9.83 -37.72 -39.82
C LYS A 140 10.98 -36.79 -40.19
N ASP A 141 10.90 -35.52 -39.86
CA ASP A 141 11.91 -34.54 -40.25
C ASP A 141 13.07 -34.47 -39.25
N ILE A 142 12.74 -34.52 -37.95
CA ILE A 142 13.70 -34.52 -36.84
C ILE A 142 14.20 -35.93 -36.55
N GLY A 143 13.32 -36.93 -36.62
CA GLY A 143 13.63 -38.30 -36.33
C GLY A 143 13.52 -38.71 -34.86
N VAL A 144 12.70 -38.03 -34.10
CA VAL A 144 12.37 -38.41 -32.70
C VAL A 144 11.65 -39.76 -32.73
N ASP A 145 12.09 -40.70 -31.87
CA ASP A 145 11.46 -41.99 -31.77
C ASP A 145 9.99 -41.83 -31.33
N PRO A 146 9.02 -42.46 -32.04
CA PRO A 146 7.61 -42.40 -31.66
C PRO A 146 7.31 -42.83 -30.22
N SER A 147 8.15 -43.62 -29.57
CA SER A 147 8.01 -43.98 -28.16
C SER A 147 8.29 -42.83 -27.20
N HIS A 148 8.95 -41.76 -27.67
CA HIS A 148 9.18 -40.52 -26.93
C HIS A 148 8.13 -39.43 -27.23
N MET A 149 7.11 -39.77 -28.05
CA MET A 149 6.03 -38.87 -28.41
C MET A 149 4.76 -39.19 -27.63
N VAL A 150 4.11 -38.12 -27.15
CA VAL A 150 2.81 -38.23 -26.45
C VAL A 150 1.83 -37.25 -27.08
N ARG A 151 0.58 -37.65 -27.22
CA ARG A 151 -0.52 -36.80 -27.67
C ARG A 151 -1.42 -36.47 -26.48
N PHE A 152 -1.64 -35.19 -26.25
CA PHE A 152 -2.53 -34.69 -25.20
C PHE A 152 -3.68 -33.90 -25.79
N GLY A 153 -4.76 -33.81 -25.03
CA GLY A 153 -5.96 -33.07 -25.38
C GLY A 153 -5.77 -31.55 -25.25
N LYS A 154 -6.90 -30.88 -25.43
CA LYS A 154 -6.94 -29.39 -25.36
C LYS A 154 -6.52 -28.83 -24.00
N GLU A 155 -6.72 -29.54 -22.92
CA GLU A 155 -6.37 -29.08 -21.57
C GLU A 155 -4.86 -28.92 -21.37
N ASP A 156 -4.04 -29.73 -22.04
CA ASP A 156 -2.59 -29.74 -21.90
C ASP A 156 -1.87 -29.09 -23.08
N ASN A 157 -2.23 -29.45 -24.33
CA ASN A 157 -1.49 -29.04 -25.53
C ASN A 157 -2.24 -28.04 -26.44
N PHE A 158 -3.08 -27.18 -25.88
CA PHE A 158 -3.69 -26.08 -26.60
C PHE A 158 -3.65 -24.82 -25.72
N TRP A 159 -2.90 -23.80 -26.14
CA TRP A 159 -2.76 -22.59 -25.39
C TRP A 159 -3.81 -21.56 -25.79
N GLU A 160 -4.58 -21.06 -24.81
CA GLU A 160 -5.53 -19.97 -24.95
C GLU A 160 -5.63 -19.16 -23.65
N HIS A 161 -5.90 -17.85 -23.78
CA HIS A 161 -6.10 -16.98 -22.63
C HIS A 161 -7.23 -15.97 -22.92
N GLY A 162 -8.46 -16.41 -22.70
CA GLY A 162 -9.66 -15.64 -23.01
C GLY A 162 -9.78 -15.32 -24.51
N ALA A 163 -10.28 -14.13 -24.85
CA ALA A 163 -10.34 -13.67 -26.23
C ALA A 163 -8.94 -13.27 -26.74
N GLY A 164 -8.63 -13.68 -27.98
CA GLY A 164 -7.38 -13.34 -28.65
C GLY A 164 -6.67 -14.52 -29.34
N PRO A 165 -5.42 -14.32 -29.77
CA PRO A 165 -4.63 -15.31 -30.47
C PRO A 165 -4.40 -16.58 -29.62
N CYS A 166 -4.59 -17.76 -30.22
CA CYS A 166 -4.49 -19.05 -29.55
C CYS A 166 -4.11 -20.16 -30.55
N GLY A 167 -3.76 -21.33 -30.04
CA GLY A 167 -3.43 -22.46 -30.92
C GLY A 167 -2.87 -23.67 -30.20
N PRO A 168 -2.69 -24.78 -30.94
CA PRO A 168 -2.03 -25.97 -30.41
C PRO A 168 -0.61 -25.69 -30.00
N CYS A 169 -0.08 -26.48 -29.10
CA CYS A 169 1.31 -26.39 -28.67
C CYS A 169 1.99 -27.74 -28.63
N SER A 170 3.31 -27.69 -28.63
CA SER A 170 4.19 -28.84 -28.45
C SER A 170 5.14 -28.55 -27.32
N GLU A 171 5.21 -29.43 -26.35
CA GLU A 171 6.04 -29.27 -25.17
C GLU A 171 7.22 -30.23 -25.17
N ILE A 172 8.34 -29.76 -24.67
CA ILE A 172 9.57 -30.54 -24.54
C ILE A 172 9.79 -30.85 -23.07
N TYR A 173 9.90 -32.14 -22.77
CA TYR A 173 10.12 -32.68 -21.43
C TYR A 173 11.51 -33.32 -21.36
N TYR A 174 12.09 -33.28 -20.17
CA TYR A 174 13.34 -33.96 -19.87
C TYR A 174 13.12 -35.05 -18.80
N ASP A 175 13.53 -36.31 -19.09
CA ASP A 175 13.52 -37.40 -18.10
C ASP A 175 14.72 -37.27 -17.15
N ARG A 176 14.48 -36.87 -15.94
CA ARG A 176 15.48 -36.71 -14.85
C ARG A 176 15.87 -38.04 -14.21
N GLY A 177 15.21 -39.13 -14.63
CA GLY A 177 15.45 -40.47 -14.13
C GLY A 177 14.50 -40.90 -12.99
N GLU A 178 14.55 -42.21 -12.71
CA GLU A 178 13.62 -42.88 -11.78
C GLU A 178 13.65 -42.31 -10.35
N LYS A 179 14.79 -41.76 -9.91
CA LYS A 179 14.93 -41.13 -8.58
C LYS A 179 13.92 -40.03 -8.31
N TYR A 180 13.45 -39.34 -9.35
CA TYR A 180 12.45 -38.28 -9.29
C TYR A 180 11.03 -38.73 -9.58
N GLY A 181 10.84 -40.03 -9.89
CA GLY A 181 9.55 -40.60 -10.23
C GLY A 181 8.66 -40.83 -9.00
N CYS A 182 7.36 -41.01 -9.27
CA CYS A 182 6.37 -41.33 -8.22
C CYS A 182 6.43 -42.79 -7.73
N GLY A 183 7.36 -43.59 -8.25
CA GLY A 183 7.50 -45.05 -7.94
C GLY A 183 6.39 -45.92 -8.49
N LYS A 184 5.48 -45.39 -9.30
CA LYS A 184 4.41 -46.16 -9.95
C LYS A 184 4.92 -46.81 -11.25
N PRO A 185 4.48 -48.02 -11.62
CA PRO A 185 4.89 -48.71 -12.84
C PRO A 185 4.48 -47.98 -14.13
N ASP A 186 3.44 -47.13 -14.05
CA ASP A 186 2.85 -46.39 -15.15
C ASP A 186 3.35 -44.91 -15.19
N CYS A 187 4.44 -44.60 -14.51
CA CYS A 187 5.06 -43.28 -14.52
C CYS A 187 5.50 -42.90 -15.93
N LYS A 188 4.90 -41.88 -16.53
CA LYS A 188 5.11 -41.38 -17.90
C LYS A 188 5.01 -39.90 -18.00
N VAL A 189 5.28 -39.31 -19.15
CA VAL A 189 5.02 -37.89 -19.45
C VAL A 189 3.54 -37.58 -19.15
N GLY A 190 3.30 -36.41 -18.46
CA GLY A 190 2.00 -36.05 -17.94
C GLY A 190 1.74 -36.51 -16.49
N CYS A 191 2.67 -37.28 -15.89
CA CYS A 191 2.61 -37.56 -14.46
C CYS A 191 2.98 -36.32 -13.66
N GLU A 192 2.27 -36.06 -12.55
CA GLU A 192 2.51 -34.90 -11.68
C GLU A 192 3.83 -34.98 -10.87
N CYS A 193 4.60 -36.04 -10.99
CA CYS A 193 5.90 -36.19 -10.34
C CYS A 193 7.00 -35.43 -11.09
N ASP A 194 8.15 -35.26 -10.42
CA ASP A 194 9.25 -34.42 -10.92
C ASP A 194 10.22 -35.17 -11.88
N ARG A 195 9.85 -36.38 -12.36
CA ARG A 195 10.66 -37.17 -13.29
C ARG A 195 10.70 -36.56 -14.68
N TYR A 196 9.52 -36.35 -15.29
CA TYR A 196 9.39 -35.74 -16.62
C TYR A 196 9.06 -34.27 -16.45
N ILE A 197 10.09 -33.42 -16.46
CA ILE A 197 9.88 -31.99 -16.27
C ILE A 197 9.70 -31.30 -17.64
N GLU A 198 8.53 -30.71 -17.84
CA GLU A 198 8.30 -29.76 -18.94
C GLU A 198 9.14 -28.51 -18.71
N PHE A 199 10.02 -28.18 -19.66
CA PHE A 199 10.86 -27.00 -19.56
C PHE A 199 10.68 -26.02 -20.72
N TRP A 200 10.11 -26.43 -21.86
CA TRP A 200 9.90 -25.60 -23.03
C TRP A 200 8.56 -25.89 -23.69
N ASN A 201 7.75 -24.86 -23.91
CA ASN A 201 6.49 -24.93 -24.64
C ASN A 201 6.60 -24.14 -25.96
N LEU A 202 6.26 -24.73 -27.08
CA LEU A 202 6.21 -24.16 -28.43
C LEU A 202 4.74 -23.98 -28.81
N VAL A 203 4.22 -22.75 -28.76
CA VAL A 203 2.83 -22.45 -29.11
C VAL A 203 2.72 -22.00 -30.57
N PHE A 204 1.88 -22.71 -31.31
CA PHE A 204 1.60 -22.46 -32.72
C PHE A 204 0.32 -21.63 -32.84
N THR A 205 0.44 -20.31 -32.64
CA THR A 205 -0.67 -19.39 -32.64
C THR A 205 -1.24 -19.23 -34.04
N GLN A 206 -2.27 -20.02 -34.37
CA GLN A 206 -2.87 -20.07 -35.71
C GLN A 206 -4.36 -19.76 -35.71
N PHE A 207 -4.98 -19.57 -34.53
CA PHE A 207 -6.37 -19.21 -34.36
C PHE A 207 -6.54 -17.95 -33.53
N GLU A 208 -7.72 -17.34 -33.67
CA GLU A 208 -8.22 -16.29 -32.82
C GLU A 208 -9.53 -16.73 -32.17
N ASN A 209 -9.58 -16.64 -30.84
CA ASN A 209 -10.78 -16.93 -30.06
C ASN A 209 -11.55 -15.60 -29.82
N ASP A 210 -12.84 -15.57 -30.17
CA ASP A 210 -13.72 -14.40 -29.97
C ASP A 210 -14.17 -14.20 -28.52
N GLY A 211 -13.72 -15.04 -27.59
CA GLY A 211 -14.12 -15.05 -26.18
C GLY A 211 -15.37 -15.87 -25.89
N ASN A 212 -16.02 -16.43 -26.93
CA ASN A 212 -17.17 -17.33 -26.82
C ASN A 212 -16.83 -18.76 -27.27
N ASN A 213 -15.56 -19.12 -27.32
CA ASN A 213 -15.01 -20.40 -27.82
C ASN A 213 -15.27 -20.62 -29.33
N ASN A 214 -15.42 -19.56 -30.12
CA ASN A 214 -15.40 -19.69 -31.58
C ASN A 214 -13.99 -19.32 -32.09
N TYR A 215 -13.43 -20.25 -32.88
CA TYR A 215 -12.05 -20.14 -33.38
C TYR A 215 -12.07 -19.82 -34.88
N SER A 216 -11.41 -18.72 -35.25
CA SER A 216 -11.15 -18.37 -36.64
C SER A 216 -9.65 -18.49 -36.94
N ARG A 217 -9.28 -18.95 -38.15
CA ARG A 217 -7.85 -19.02 -38.52
C ARG A 217 -7.29 -17.63 -38.74
N LEU A 218 -6.11 -17.37 -38.16
CA LEU A 218 -5.32 -16.17 -38.44
C LEU A 218 -4.82 -16.19 -39.89
N ALA A 219 -4.81 -15.03 -40.55
CA ALA A 219 -4.26 -14.88 -41.90
C ALA A 219 -2.75 -15.14 -41.94
N HIS A 220 -2.05 -14.78 -40.85
CA HIS A 220 -0.63 -14.98 -40.66
C HIS A 220 -0.44 -15.64 -39.29
N PRO A 221 -0.12 -16.96 -39.28
CA PRO A 221 0.16 -17.66 -38.02
C PRO A 221 1.43 -17.13 -37.38
N ASN A 222 1.45 -17.15 -36.06
CA ASN A 222 2.55 -16.64 -35.25
C ASN A 222 3.18 -17.78 -34.42
N ILE A 223 4.40 -17.55 -33.95
CA ILE A 223 5.06 -18.41 -32.99
C ILE A 223 5.20 -17.65 -31.67
N ASP A 224 4.76 -18.30 -30.60
CA ASP A 224 5.01 -17.92 -29.21
C ASP A 224 5.71 -19.09 -28.52
N THR A 225 6.88 -18.88 -27.90
CA THR A 225 7.51 -19.93 -27.14
C THR A 225 7.83 -19.47 -25.73
N GLY A 226 7.76 -20.39 -24.78
CA GLY A 226 8.07 -20.13 -23.38
C GLY A 226 8.91 -21.25 -22.77
N MET A 227 10.17 -20.95 -22.43
CA MET A 227 11.05 -21.84 -21.69
C MET A 227 11.32 -21.25 -20.32
N GLY A 228 11.05 -22.00 -19.25
CA GLY A 228 11.41 -21.59 -17.90
C GLY A 228 12.91 -21.68 -17.68
N LEU A 229 13.57 -20.53 -17.51
CA LEU A 229 15.03 -20.46 -17.33
C LEU A 229 15.48 -21.23 -16.08
N GLU A 230 14.77 -21.08 -14.95
CA GLU A 230 15.08 -21.82 -13.72
C GLU A 230 14.87 -23.32 -13.87
N ARG A 231 13.84 -23.77 -14.64
CA ARG A 231 13.62 -25.20 -14.94
C ARG A 231 14.75 -25.76 -15.81
N LEU A 232 15.17 -25.02 -16.83
CA LEU A 232 16.31 -25.39 -17.65
C LEU A 232 17.60 -25.46 -16.81
N ALA A 233 17.80 -24.51 -15.89
CA ALA A 233 18.95 -24.52 -15.00
C ALA A 233 18.94 -25.73 -14.03
N CYS A 234 17.78 -26.13 -13.51
CA CYS A 234 17.64 -27.36 -12.70
C CYS A 234 18.12 -28.60 -13.46
N ILE A 235 17.76 -28.70 -14.75
CA ILE A 235 18.18 -29.82 -15.61
C ILE A 235 19.69 -29.76 -15.82
N SER A 236 20.24 -28.59 -16.20
CA SER A 236 21.65 -28.42 -16.52
C SER A 236 22.58 -28.63 -15.32
N GLN A 237 22.12 -28.23 -14.13
CA GLN A 237 22.91 -28.31 -12.91
C GLN A 237 22.66 -29.60 -12.11
N ASP A 238 21.74 -30.46 -12.58
CA ASP A 238 21.30 -31.73 -11.93
C ASP A 238 20.94 -31.52 -10.45
N VAL A 239 20.16 -30.47 -10.16
CA VAL A 239 19.70 -30.12 -8.81
C VAL A 239 18.24 -30.47 -8.60
N ASP A 240 17.83 -30.74 -7.34
CA ASP A 240 16.53 -31.31 -7.02
C ASP A 240 15.38 -30.32 -7.25
N ASN A 241 15.62 -29.04 -7.05
CA ASN A 241 14.59 -28.00 -7.17
C ASN A 241 15.16 -26.65 -7.58
N LEU A 242 14.28 -25.71 -7.96
CA LEU A 242 14.67 -24.38 -8.45
C LEU A 242 15.44 -23.55 -7.41
N PHE A 243 15.32 -23.86 -6.10
CA PHE A 243 16.02 -23.16 -5.04
C PHE A 243 17.49 -23.56 -4.88
N GLU A 244 17.90 -24.63 -5.56
CA GLU A 244 19.27 -25.12 -5.58
C GLU A 244 20.06 -24.69 -6.81
N VAL A 245 19.39 -24.00 -7.76
CA VAL A 245 20.05 -23.36 -8.90
C VAL A 245 21.05 -22.31 -8.40
N ASP A 246 22.20 -22.23 -9.03
CA ASP A 246 23.40 -21.49 -8.59
C ASP A 246 23.11 -20.07 -8.06
N THR A 247 22.49 -19.20 -8.85
CA THR A 247 22.17 -17.82 -8.44
C THR A 247 21.13 -17.75 -7.33
N VAL A 248 20.12 -18.64 -7.36
CA VAL A 248 19.06 -18.72 -6.34
C VAL A 248 19.63 -19.24 -5.04
N GLN A 249 20.51 -20.25 -5.13
CA GLN A 249 21.19 -20.82 -3.97
C GLN A 249 22.11 -19.80 -3.28
N ASN A 250 22.72 -18.86 -4.02
CA ASN A 250 23.54 -17.80 -3.44
C ASN A 250 22.70 -16.86 -2.55
N ILE A 251 21.48 -16.57 -2.96
CA ILE A 251 20.51 -15.79 -2.16
C ILE A 251 20.15 -16.56 -0.90
N MET A 252 19.81 -17.86 -1.02
CA MET A 252 19.47 -18.71 0.11
C MET A 252 20.64 -18.83 1.09
N LYS A 253 21.88 -18.98 0.62
CA LYS A 253 23.10 -19.01 1.47
C LYS A 253 23.23 -17.75 2.30
N HIS A 254 22.87 -16.60 1.77
CA HIS A 254 22.86 -15.34 2.54
C HIS A 254 21.85 -15.40 3.70
N ILE A 255 20.62 -15.88 3.42
CA ILE A 255 19.60 -16.06 4.46
C ILE A 255 20.07 -17.06 5.53
N MET A 256 20.63 -18.19 5.10
CA MET A 256 21.19 -19.21 6.00
C MET A 256 22.24 -18.62 6.94
N LYS A 257 23.12 -17.75 6.40
CA LYS A 257 24.14 -17.07 7.20
C LYS A 257 23.54 -16.11 8.24
N ILE A 258 22.50 -15.35 7.87
CA ILE A 258 21.81 -14.44 8.79
C ILE A 258 21.11 -15.22 9.90
N ALA A 259 20.41 -16.31 9.55
CA ALA A 259 19.63 -17.11 10.46
C ALA A 259 20.46 -18.13 11.28
N GLY A 260 21.69 -18.41 10.87
CA GLY A 260 22.51 -19.45 11.51
C GLY A 260 21.98 -20.88 11.31
N VAL A 261 21.28 -21.16 10.20
CA VAL A 261 20.67 -22.46 9.88
C VAL A 261 21.28 -23.04 8.60
N LYS A 262 21.10 -24.34 8.37
CA LYS A 262 21.51 -25.01 7.16
C LYS A 262 20.29 -25.56 6.42
N TYR A 263 20.35 -25.55 5.11
CA TYR A 263 19.39 -26.18 4.24
C TYR A 263 19.50 -27.71 4.31
N HIS A 264 18.40 -28.43 4.26
CA HIS A 264 18.26 -29.88 4.45
C HIS A 264 18.45 -30.41 5.89
N ASP A 265 18.58 -29.53 6.89
CA ASP A 265 18.63 -29.96 8.29
C ASP A 265 17.23 -30.15 8.89
N ASP A 266 16.23 -29.39 8.44
CA ASP A 266 14.86 -29.37 8.98
C ASP A 266 13.87 -28.90 7.92
N GLU A 267 12.88 -29.72 7.59
CA GLU A 267 11.91 -29.45 6.52
C GLU A 267 11.14 -28.11 6.70
N LYS A 268 10.78 -27.76 7.93
CA LYS A 268 10.09 -26.48 8.22
C LYS A 268 10.98 -25.28 8.01
N LYS A 269 12.26 -25.42 8.34
CA LYS A 269 13.27 -24.39 8.07
C LYS A 269 13.53 -24.30 6.57
N ASP A 270 13.55 -25.41 5.87
CA ASP A 270 13.74 -25.44 4.41
C ASP A 270 12.60 -24.72 3.69
N ILE A 271 11.36 -24.95 4.10
CA ILE A 271 10.19 -24.21 3.59
C ILE A 271 10.39 -22.70 3.81
N SER A 272 10.81 -22.31 5.02
CA SER A 272 11.02 -20.89 5.34
C SER A 272 12.15 -20.26 4.50
N LEU A 273 13.25 -20.98 4.30
CA LEU A 273 14.36 -20.56 3.45
C LEU A 273 13.93 -20.37 1.99
N ARG A 274 13.15 -21.31 1.45
CA ARG A 274 12.60 -21.23 0.07
C ARG A 274 11.65 -20.05 -0.09
N VAL A 275 10.72 -19.88 0.85
CA VAL A 275 9.74 -18.78 0.81
C VAL A 275 10.45 -17.42 0.85
N ILE A 276 11.39 -17.22 1.76
CA ILE A 276 12.14 -15.96 1.83
C ILE A 276 12.90 -15.71 0.54
N THR A 277 13.60 -16.72 0.01
CA THR A 277 14.37 -16.63 -1.23
C THR A 277 13.51 -16.21 -2.42
N ASP A 278 12.38 -16.88 -2.64
CA ASP A 278 11.44 -16.56 -3.71
C ASP A 278 10.87 -15.15 -3.57
N HIS A 279 10.38 -14.84 -2.38
CA HIS A 279 9.66 -13.59 -2.15
C HIS A 279 10.57 -12.36 -2.20
N VAL A 280 11.82 -12.46 -1.75
CA VAL A 280 12.78 -11.36 -1.90
C VAL A 280 13.18 -11.17 -3.36
N ARG A 281 13.37 -12.24 -4.14
CA ARG A 281 13.56 -12.14 -5.60
C ARG A 281 12.39 -11.42 -6.25
N SER A 282 11.18 -11.88 -5.99
CA SER A 282 9.94 -11.31 -6.53
C SER A 282 9.80 -9.83 -6.22
N THR A 283 9.96 -9.46 -4.97
CA THR A 283 9.75 -8.08 -4.50
C THR A 283 10.84 -7.13 -4.99
N THR A 284 12.09 -7.56 -5.07
CA THR A 284 13.19 -6.79 -5.64
C THR A 284 12.92 -6.42 -7.10
N MET A 285 12.47 -7.39 -7.91
CA MET A 285 12.14 -7.15 -9.32
C MET A 285 10.89 -6.29 -9.49
N MET A 286 9.84 -6.49 -8.66
CA MET A 286 8.63 -5.67 -8.69
C MET A 286 8.93 -4.21 -8.35
N ILE A 287 9.74 -3.95 -7.32
CA ILE A 287 10.11 -2.58 -6.92
C ILE A 287 10.97 -1.93 -8.00
N SER A 288 11.92 -2.65 -8.58
CA SER A 288 12.71 -2.14 -9.72
C SER A 288 11.82 -1.69 -10.89
N ASP A 289 10.71 -2.36 -11.12
CA ASP A 289 9.74 -2.03 -12.16
C ASP A 289 8.68 -1.00 -11.71
N GLY A 290 8.85 -0.37 -10.54
CA GLY A 290 8.03 0.75 -10.05
C GLY A 290 6.81 0.35 -9.23
N VAL A 291 6.68 -0.93 -8.83
CA VAL A 291 5.59 -1.33 -7.92
C VAL A 291 5.92 -0.88 -6.50
N MET A 292 4.98 -0.15 -5.87
CA MET A 292 5.08 0.28 -4.48
C MET A 292 4.13 -0.50 -3.58
N PRO A 293 4.51 -0.76 -2.29
CA PRO A 293 3.60 -1.41 -1.34
C PRO A 293 2.31 -0.61 -1.16
N SER A 294 1.16 -1.25 -1.33
CA SER A 294 -0.15 -0.62 -1.13
C SER A 294 -1.17 -1.62 -0.57
N ASN A 295 -2.40 -1.16 -0.31
CA ASN A 295 -3.49 -2.00 0.20
C ASN A 295 -4.31 -2.67 -0.92
N GLU A 296 -4.07 -2.32 -2.17
CA GLU A 296 -4.85 -2.81 -3.32
C GLU A 296 -3.95 -3.11 -4.53
N GLY A 297 -4.48 -3.93 -5.45
CA GLY A 297 -3.84 -4.20 -6.72
C GLY A 297 -2.45 -4.84 -6.59
N ARG A 298 -1.53 -4.44 -7.48
CA ARG A 298 -0.17 -5.01 -7.53
C ARG A 298 0.68 -4.66 -6.32
N GLY A 299 0.45 -3.52 -5.70
CA GLY A 299 1.14 -3.12 -4.48
C GLY A 299 0.73 -3.96 -3.26
N TYR A 300 -0.50 -4.48 -3.24
CA TYR A 300 -0.93 -5.45 -2.25
C TYR A 300 -0.18 -6.79 -2.41
N VAL A 301 0.01 -7.26 -3.64
CA VAL A 301 0.81 -8.47 -3.90
C VAL A 301 2.24 -8.29 -3.38
N LEU A 302 2.88 -7.17 -3.71
CA LEU A 302 4.22 -6.84 -3.21
C LEU A 302 4.28 -6.86 -1.68
N ARG A 303 3.34 -6.20 -1.03
CA ARG A 303 3.24 -6.15 0.43
C ARG A 303 3.02 -7.52 1.05
N ARG A 304 2.14 -8.33 0.45
CA ARG A 304 1.89 -9.72 0.88
C ARG A 304 3.17 -10.54 0.87
N LEU A 305 3.94 -10.47 -0.22
CA LEU A 305 5.21 -11.22 -0.36
C LEU A 305 6.23 -10.77 0.69
N LEU A 306 6.44 -9.47 0.88
CA LEU A 306 7.36 -8.94 1.90
C LEU A 306 6.99 -9.38 3.32
N ARG A 307 5.70 -9.26 3.67
CA ARG A 307 5.22 -9.63 5.01
C ARG A 307 5.30 -11.14 5.26
N ARG A 308 5.02 -11.94 4.24
CA ARG A 308 5.18 -13.39 4.32
C ARG A 308 6.65 -13.79 4.50
N ALA A 309 7.56 -13.17 3.76
CA ALA A 309 8.99 -13.37 3.94
C ALA A 309 9.48 -12.96 5.33
N ALA A 310 9.04 -11.80 5.84
CA ALA A 310 9.39 -11.33 7.18
C ALA A 310 8.90 -12.28 8.29
N ARG A 311 7.68 -12.83 8.15
CA ARG A 311 7.16 -13.86 9.07
C ARG A 311 8.04 -15.12 9.05
N HIS A 312 8.39 -15.62 7.85
CA HIS A 312 9.27 -16.78 7.74
C HIS A 312 10.67 -16.50 8.33
N GLY A 313 11.14 -15.25 8.29
CA GLY A 313 12.33 -14.83 9.03
C GLY A 313 12.17 -15.02 10.54
N ARG A 314 11.02 -14.65 11.12
CA ARG A 314 10.72 -14.91 12.55
C ARG A 314 10.71 -16.40 12.87
N LEU A 315 10.16 -17.25 11.98
CA LEU A 315 10.20 -18.71 12.16
C LEU A 315 11.62 -19.27 12.14
N LEU A 316 12.57 -18.63 11.45
CA LEU A 316 13.98 -18.96 11.46
C LEU A 316 14.75 -18.36 12.64
N GLY A 317 14.09 -17.57 13.52
CA GLY A 317 14.70 -16.93 14.69
C GLY A 317 15.35 -15.57 14.39
N ILE A 318 15.06 -14.95 13.25
CA ILE A 318 15.55 -13.61 12.92
C ILE A 318 14.57 -12.59 13.52
N ASP A 319 15.01 -11.81 14.51
CA ASP A 319 14.18 -10.87 15.27
C ASP A 319 14.33 -9.39 14.83
N ARG A 320 15.10 -9.12 13.78
CA ARG A 320 15.36 -7.80 13.20
C ARG A 320 14.98 -7.74 11.73
N PRO A 321 14.80 -6.55 11.16
CA PRO A 321 14.73 -6.38 9.71
C PRO A 321 15.99 -6.90 9.02
N PHE A 322 15.83 -7.66 7.93
CA PHE A 322 16.94 -8.32 7.23
C PHE A 322 16.68 -8.51 5.71
N LEU A 323 15.45 -8.40 5.26
CA LEU A 323 15.09 -8.65 3.86
C LEU A 323 15.82 -7.72 2.90
N TYR A 324 16.07 -6.47 3.32
CA TYR A 324 16.84 -5.51 2.55
C TYR A 324 18.30 -5.95 2.34
N GLU A 325 18.91 -6.65 3.31
CA GLU A 325 20.27 -7.22 3.19
C GLU A 325 20.28 -8.36 2.15
N VAL A 326 19.24 -9.21 2.18
CA VAL A 326 19.08 -10.30 1.20
C VAL A 326 18.86 -9.74 -0.21
N ALA A 327 18.12 -8.63 -0.35
CA ALA A 327 17.88 -7.96 -1.62
C ALA A 327 19.19 -7.47 -2.30
N GLU A 328 20.21 -7.10 -1.52
CA GLU A 328 21.55 -6.80 -2.05
C GLU A 328 22.12 -7.97 -2.87
N THR A 329 21.93 -9.19 -2.37
CA THR A 329 22.39 -10.38 -3.09
C THR A 329 21.55 -10.64 -4.34
N VAL A 330 20.23 -10.40 -4.28
CA VAL A 330 19.36 -10.51 -5.47
C VAL A 330 19.81 -9.53 -6.55
N ILE A 331 20.10 -8.29 -6.19
CA ILE A 331 20.60 -7.27 -7.12
C ILE A 331 21.91 -7.74 -7.76
N LYS A 332 22.88 -8.17 -6.95
CA LYS A 332 24.19 -8.62 -7.39
C LYS A 332 24.13 -9.83 -8.33
N GLU A 333 23.25 -10.79 -8.08
CA GLU A 333 23.14 -12.01 -8.90
C GLU A 333 22.43 -11.73 -10.26
N ASN A 334 21.77 -10.57 -10.40
CA ASN A 334 20.94 -10.24 -11.56
C ASN A 334 21.34 -8.94 -12.28
N ASP A 335 22.34 -8.20 -11.81
CA ASP A 335 22.72 -6.88 -12.32
C ASP A 335 23.14 -6.88 -13.80
N THR A 336 23.80 -7.95 -14.26
CA THR A 336 24.21 -8.12 -15.64
C THR A 336 23.01 -8.28 -16.59
N ALA A 337 21.98 -9.02 -16.16
CA ALA A 337 20.77 -9.23 -16.96
C ALA A 337 19.81 -8.02 -16.86
N TYR A 338 19.79 -7.35 -15.73
CA TYR A 338 18.88 -6.24 -15.42
C TYR A 338 19.65 -5.05 -14.81
N PRO A 339 20.37 -4.24 -15.63
CA PRO A 339 21.19 -3.11 -15.14
C PRO A 339 20.39 -2.08 -14.31
N SER A 340 19.07 -1.97 -14.55
CA SER A 340 18.18 -1.09 -13.79
C SER A 340 18.14 -1.40 -12.30
N LEU A 341 18.53 -2.60 -11.87
CA LEU A 341 18.65 -2.96 -10.47
C LEU A 341 19.73 -2.15 -9.76
N LEU A 342 20.88 -1.94 -10.42
CA LEU A 342 21.95 -1.10 -9.89
C LEU A 342 21.57 0.39 -9.89
N GLU A 343 20.92 0.85 -10.96
CA GLU A 343 20.47 2.25 -11.06
C GLU A 343 19.47 2.60 -9.96
N LYS A 344 18.64 1.64 -9.53
CA LYS A 344 17.59 1.82 -8.52
C LYS A 344 17.93 1.17 -7.18
N HIS A 345 19.19 0.80 -6.97
CA HIS A 345 19.67 0.07 -5.79
C HIS A 345 19.14 0.66 -4.47
N ASP A 346 19.49 1.90 -4.19
CA ASP A 346 19.11 2.56 -2.91
C ASP A 346 17.60 2.66 -2.75
N PHE A 347 16.88 2.88 -3.84
CA PHE A 347 15.43 2.93 -3.84
C PHE A 347 14.82 1.58 -3.44
N ILE A 348 15.27 0.47 -4.07
CA ILE A 348 14.80 -0.89 -3.78
C ILE A 348 15.05 -1.23 -2.32
N ILE A 349 16.28 -1.01 -1.84
CA ILE A 349 16.69 -1.31 -0.47
C ILE A 349 15.85 -0.53 0.55
N ASN A 350 15.64 0.77 0.31
CA ASN A 350 14.88 1.62 1.23
C ASN A 350 13.38 1.25 1.27
N VAL A 351 12.77 0.89 0.14
CA VAL A 351 11.37 0.45 0.10
C VAL A 351 11.18 -0.85 0.88
N ILE A 352 12.04 -1.85 0.66
CA ILE A 352 11.99 -3.14 1.38
C ILE A 352 12.18 -2.90 2.88
N LYS A 353 13.19 -2.14 3.26
CA LYS A 353 13.51 -1.83 4.65
C LYS A 353 12.36 -1.11 5.36
N ALA A 354 11.79 -0.08 4.72
CA ALA A 354 10.68 0.69 5.29
C ALA A 354 9.41 -0.17 5.51
N GLU A 355 9.04 -1.03 4.55
CA GLU A 355 7.87 -1.91 4.71
C GLU A 355 8.12 -2.99 5.78
N GLU A 356 9.33 -3.56 5.84
CA GLU A 356 9.70 -4.55 6.84
C GLU A 356 9.72 -3.94 8.26
N GLU A 357 10.32 -2.75 8.45
CA GLU A 357 10.32 -2.03 9.73
C GLU A 357 8.91 -1.64 10.18
N ASN A 358 8.05 -1.22 9.25
CA ASN A 358 6.66 -0.90 9.56
C ASN A 358 5.87 -2.16 9.96
N PHE A 359 6.11 -3.27 9.28
CA PHE A 359 5.48 -4.55 9.62
C PHE A 359 6.00 -5.11 10.96
N ALA A 360 7.30 -4.97 11.26
CA ALA A 360 7.88 -5.40 12.53
C ALA A 360 7.21 -4.77 13.76
N LYS A 361 6.68 -3.54 13.63
CA LYS A 361 5.92 -2.86 14.71
C LYS A 361 4.56 -3.51 15.00
N THR A 362 3.97 -4.18 14.02
CA THR A 362 2.60 -4.70 14.08
C THR A 362 2.55 -6.23 14.16
N ILE A 363 3.59 -6.93 13.69
CA ILE A 363 3.60 -8.40 13.59
C ILE A 363 3.45 -9.06 14.96
N ASP A 364 4.21 -8.64 15.96
CA ASP A 364 4.19 -9.25 17.29
C ASP A 364 2.83 -9.05 17.98
N THR A 365 2.24 -7.86 17.81
CA THR A 365 0.90 -7.56 18.31
C THR A 365 -0.15 -8.40 17.59
N GLY A 366 -0.09 -8.48 16.27
CA GLY A 366 -1.01 -9.28 15.44
C GLY A 366 -0.93 -10.77 15.74
N LEU A 367 0.27 -11.33 15.87
CA LEU A 367 0.47 -12.73 16.24
C LEU A 367 -0.09 -13.07 17.63
N ASN A 368 0.19 -12.23 18.66
CA ASN A 368 -0.33 -12.42 20.00
C ASN A 368 -1.86 -12.37 20.02
N MET A 369 -2.47 -11.43 19.30
CA MET A 369 -3.91 -11.31 19.19
C MET A 369 -4.52 -12.50 18.45
N LEU A 370 -3.92 -12.94 17.35
CA LEU A 370 -4.37 -14.12 16.61
C LEU A 370 -4.31 -15.37 17.51
N GLU A 371 -3.24 -15.53 18.29
CA GLU A 371 -3.15 -16.65 19.25
C GLU A 371 -4.26 -16.60 20.32
N GLU A 372 -4.58 -15.41 20.82
CA GLU A 372 -5.66 -15.23 21.79
C GLU A 372 -7.03 -15.53 21.15
N MET A 373 -7.28 -15.03 19.93
CA MET A 373 -8.50 -15.31 19.17
C MET A 373 -8.65 -16.80 18.88
N VAL A 374 -7.57 -17.47 18.45
CA VAL A 374 -7.57 -18.94 18.20
C VAL A 374 -7.88 -19.72 19.46
N LYS A 375 -7.36 -19.33 20.65
CA LYS A 375 -7.69 -19.98 21.93
C LYS A 375 -9.15 -19.81 22.34
N ASN A 376 -9.79 -18.73 21.90
CA ASN A 376 -11.17 -18.40 22.21
C ASN A 376 -12.15 -18.85 21.12
N THR A 377 -11.69 -19.44 20.04
CA THR A 377 -12.52 -19.94 18.93
C THR A 377 -13.03 -21.35 19.25
N ASP A 378 -14.34 -21.50 19.36
CA ASP A 378 -14.98 -22.80 19.48
C ASP A 378 -15.06 -23.51 18.12
N GLY A 379 -14.23 -24.53 17.91
CA GLY A 379 -14.18 -25.30 16.66
C GLY A 379 -12.96 -25.01 15.79
N LYS A 380 -13.10 -25.23 14.47
CA LYS A 380 -12.00 -25.11 13.50
C LYS A 380 -12.13 -23.91 12.55
N VAL A 381 -13.16 -23.10 12.72
CA VAL A 381 -13.42 -21.94 11.86
C VAL A 381 -13.38 -20.67 12.68
N MET A 382 -12.42 -19.80 12.40
CA MET A 382 -12.33 -18.46 13.00
C MET A 382 -13.38 -17.54 12.39
N SER A 383 -13.99 -16.64 13.18
CA SER A 383 -14.97 -15.69 12.67
C SER A 383 -14.36 -14.70 11.67
N GLY A 384 -15.10 -14.33 10.64
CA GLY A 384 -14.70 -13.28 9.70
C GLY A 384 -14.55 -11.92 10.37
N ALA A 385 -15.30 -11.65 11.44
CA ALA A 385 -15.21 -10.43 12.23
C ALA A 385 -13.85 -10.30 12.95
N ASP A 386 -13.35 -11.37 13.54
CA ASP A 386 -12.03 -11.39 14.17
C ASP A 386 -10.90 -11.21 13.15
N ALA A 387 -11.00 -11.88 11.99
CA ALA A 387 -10.07 -11.72 10.89
C ALA A 387 -10.11 -10.28 10.32
N PHE A 388 -11.30 -9.68 10.21
CA PHE A 388 -11.47 -8.29 9.79
C PHE A 388 -10.82 -7.33 10.78
N LYS A 389 -11.03 -7.53 12.08
CA LYS A 389 -10.39 -6.72 13.13
C LYS A 389 -8.88 -6.79 13.08
N LEU A 390 -8.29 -7.97 12.85
CA LEU A 390 -6.85 -8.15 12.66
C LEU A 390 -6.35 -7.37 11.44
N SER A 391 -7.09 -7.42 10.31
CA SER A 391 -6.70 -6.78 9.07
C SER A 391 -6.87 -5.26 9.11
N ASP A 392 -8.04 -4.77 9.52
CA ASP A 392 -8.42 -3.35 9.47
C ASP A 392 -7.76 -2.53 10.58
N THR A 393 -7.80 -3.03 11.82
CA THR A 393 -7.32 -2.27 12.99
C THR A 393 -5.83 -2.45 13.24
N TYR A 394 -5.31 -3.67 13.03
CA TYR A 394 -3.92 -4.00 13.36
C TYR A 394 -3.02 -4.18 12.13
N GLY A 395 -3.57 -4.05 10.92
CA GLY A 395 -2.82 -4.18 9.68
C GLY A 395 -2.22 -5.57 9.44
N PHE A 396 -2.81 -6.62 10.06
CA PHE A 396 -2.39 -8.01 9.94
C PHE A 396 -3.20 -8.68 8.82
N PRO A 397 -2.61 -8.98 7.64
CA PRO A 397 -3.37 -9.39 6.46
C PRO A 397 -4.13 -10.69 6.64
N LEU A 398 -5.31 -10.80 5.98
CA LEU A 398 -6.12 -12.02 5.97
C LEU A 398 -5.32 -13.25 5.49
N ASP A 399 -4.53 -13.11 4.43
CA ASP A 399 -3.76 -14.21 3.87
C ASP A 399 -2.76 -14.77 4.88
N LEU A 400 -2.10 -13.88 5.64
CA LEU A 400 -1.19 -14.29 6.70
C LEU A 400 -1.94 -14.97 7.86
N THR A 401 -3.16 -14.49 8.16
CA THR A 401 -4.07 -15.14 9.13
C THR A 401 -4.43 -16.55 8.65
N LYS A 402 -4.78 -16.70 7.36
CA LYS A 402 -5.09 -18.01 6.75
C LYS A 402 -3.89 -18.96 6.82
N ASP A 403 -2.71 -18.52 6.41
CA ASP A 403 -1.48 -19.34 6.45
C ASP A 403 -1.22 -19.91 7.87
N ILE A 404 -1.44 -19.08 8.90
CA ILE A 404 -1.23 -19.50 10.30
C ILE A 404 -2.34 -20.43 10.79
N LEU A 405 -3.57 -20.20 10.36
CA LEU A 405 -4.70 -21.06 10.70
C LEU A 405 -4.57 -22.43 10.05
N ASP A 406 -4.15 -22.49 8.78
CA ASP A 406 -3.90 -23.73 8.06
C ASP A 406 -2.82 -24.60 8.74
N GLU A 407 -1.74 -24.00 9.25
CA GLU A 407 -0.71 -24.69 10.04
C GLU A 407 -1.30 -25.34 11.32
N LYS A 408 -2.40 -24.77 11.84
CA LYS A 408 -3.12 -25.26 13.02
C LYS A 408 -4.33 -26.17 12.69
N GLY A 409 -4.56 -26.44 11.39
CA GLY A 409 -5.71 -27.20 10.89
C GLY A 409 -7.04 -26.46 11.08
N MET A 410 -7.02 -25.14 11.03
CA MET A 410 -8.16 -24.25 11.16
C MET A 410 -8.38 -23.45 9.86
N THR A 411 -9.58 -22.91 9.70
CA THR A 411 -9.96 -22.02 8.58
C THR A 411 -10.58 -20.73 9.10
N VAL A 412 -10.87 -19.78 8.20
CA VAL A 412 -11.56 -18.51 8.51
C VAL A 412 -12.86 -18.41 7.71
N ASP A 413 -13.88 -17.76 8.26
CA ASP A 413 -15.09 -17.41 7.52
C ASP A 413 -14.80 -16.21 6.57
N GLU A 414 -14.41 -16.56 5.33
CA GLU A 414 -14.08 -15.59 4.29
C GLU A 414 -15.31 -14.84 3.77
N GLN A 415 -16.51 -15.39 3.87
CA GLN A 415 -17.75 -14.73 3.43
C GLN A 415 -18.09 -13.59 4.38
N GLU A 416 -18.04 -13.82 5.68
CA GLU A 416 -18.25 -12.79 6.69
C GLU A 416 -17.16 -11.70 6.59
N TYR A 417 -15.89 -12.06 6.45
CA TYR A 417 -14.80 -11.12 6.25
C TYR A 417 -15.02 -10.21 5.04
N THR A 418 -15.38 -10.80 3.89
CA THR A 418 -15.61 -10.06 2.64
C THR A 418 -16.79 -9.10 2.74
N ALA A 419 -17.86 -9.50 3.44
CA ALA A 419 -19.01 -8.64 3.68
C ALA A 419 -18.62 -7.40 4.51
N LEU A 420 -17.89 -7.60 5.60
CA LEU A 420 -17.40 -6.51 6.47
C LEU A 420 -16.44 -5.57 5.75
N MET A 421 -15.52 -6.12 4.95
CA MET A 421 -14.60 -5.33 4.13
C MET A 421 -15.33 -4.49 3.08
N THR A 422 -16.36 -5.05 2.47
CA THR A 422 -17.19 -4.35 1.48
C THR A 422 -17.97 -3.20 2.14
N GLU A 423 -18.51 -3.42 3.32
CA GLU A 423 -19.20 -2.39 4.09
C GLU A 423 -18.25 -1.25 4.52
N ALA A 424 -17.06 -1.59 5.00
CA ALA A 424 -16.02 -0.62 5.37
C ALA A 424 -15.61 0.25 4.17
N ARG A 425 -15.39 -0.38 3.00
CA ARG A 425 -15.09 0.33 1.74
C ARG A 425 -16.24 1.24 1.28
N LYS A 426 -17.48 0.79 1.46
CA LYS A 426 -18.66 1.60 1.14
C LYS A 426 -18.73 2.84 2.03
N LYS A 427 -18.55 2.70 3.35
CA LYS A 427 -18.51 3.81 4.31
C LYS A 427 -17.38 4.80 3.99
N ALA A 428 -16.18 4.31 3.64
CA ALA A 428 -15.07 5.15 3.23
C ALA A 428 -15.38 5.93 1.93
N ARG A 429 -16.04 5.31 0.95
CA ARG A 429 -16.48 5.99 -0.28
C ARG A 429 -17.59 7.02 -0.02
N GLU A 430 -18.52 6.73 0.86
CA GLU A 430 -19.60 7.67 1.25
C GLU A 430 -19.02 8.88 1.99
N ALA A 431 -18.08 8.69 2.89
CA ALA A 431 -17.36 9.80 3.54
C ALA A 431 -16.56 10.67 2.57
N HIS A 432 -16.08 10.11 1.43
CA HIS A 432 -15.46 10.88 0.36
C HIS A 432 -16.46 11.55 -0.58
N LYS A 433 -17.71 11.07 -0.67
CA LYS A 433 -18.75 11.65 -1.52
C LYS A 433 -19.37 12.93 -0.95
N ASP A 434 -19.42 13.07 0.37
CA ASP A 434 -19.92 14.27 1.05
C ASP A 434 -19.03 15.52 0.84
N ALA A 435 -17.93 15.41 0.10
CA ALA A 435 -17.06 16.52 -0.29
C ALA A 435 -17.41 17.18 -1.65
N GLY A 436 -18.67 17.21 -2.04
CA GLY A 436 -19.18 18.22 -3.00
C GLY A 436 -19.10 17.90 -4.51
N ALA A 437 -18.93 16.64 -4.95
CA ALA A 437 -18.69 16.32 -6.36
C ALA A 437 -19.91 15.81 -7.17
N GLU A 438 -21.12 15.69 -6.61
CA GLU A 438 -22.24 15.00 -7.27
C GLU A 438 -23.35 15.89 -7.85
N ALA A 439 -23.43 17.18 -7.55
CA ALA A 439 -24.53 18.04 -8.01
C ALA A 439 -24.51 18.34 -9.53
N TRP A 440 -23.38 18.16 -10.22
CA TRP A 440 -23.15 18.65 -11.58
C TRP A 440 -23.10 17.58 -12.69
N LYS A 441 -23.30 16.31 -12.37
CA LYS A 441 -23.18 15.20 -13.36
C LYS A 441 -24.36 15.06 -14.34
N SER A 442 -25.45 15.80 -14.17
CA SER A 442 -26.65 15.63 -14.99
C SER A 442 -26.66 16.46 -16.28
N SER A 443 -25.74 17.41 -16.46
CA SER A 443 -25.78 18.35 -17.60
C SER A 443 -25.33 17.79 -18.97
N GLY A 444 -24.70 16.59 -18.98
CA GLY A 444 -24.12 15.99 -20.21
C GLY A 444 -25.15 15.64 -21.31
N ASN A 445 -26.43 15.43 -20.96
CA ASN A 445 -27.47 15.16 -21.96
C ASN A 445 -27.99 16.42 -22.65
N ALA A 446 -27.96 17.58 -21.97
CA ALA A 446 -28.46 18.84 -22.50
C ALA A 446 -27.53 19.47 -23.56
N THR A 447 -26.27 19.06 -23.61
CA THR A 447 -25.24 19.57 -24.53
C THR A 447 -24.88 18.59 -25.64
N LYS A 448 -25.57 17.47 -25.76
CA LYS A 448 -25.29 16.43 -26.77
C LYS A 448 -25.44 16.99 -28.20
N GLY A 449 -24.38 16.83 -28.97
CA GLY A 449 -24.32 17.30 -30.37
C GLY A 449 -23.87 18.76 -30.54
N MET A 450 -23.41 19.41 -29.44
CA MET A 450 -22.75 20.71 -29.52
C MET A 450 -21.25 20.52 -29.81
N ASP A 451 -20.66 21.44 -30.54
CA ASP A 451 -19.25 21.47 -30.85
C ASP A 451 -18.44 21.84 -29.59
N LYS A 452 -17.15 21.42 -29.58
CA LYS A 452 -16.19 21.79 -28.54
C LYS A 452 -16.12 23.32 -28.42
N THR A 453 -16.22 23.86 -27.20
CA THR A 453 -16.08 25.30 -26.94
C THR A 453 -14.63 25.74 -27.11
N PRO A 454 -14.29 26.72 -27.97
CA PRO A 454 -12.96 27.31 -28.06
C PRO A 454 -12.58 27.99 -26.75
N PHE A 455 -11.41 27.65 -26.23
CA PHE A 455 -10.84 28.27 -25.03
C PHE A 455 -9.81 29.34 -25.40
N VAL A 456 -10.07 30.59 -25.08
CA VAL A 456 -9.19 31.74 -25.37
C VAL A 456 -8.45 32.25 -24.13
N GLY A 457 -8.69 31.63 -22.96
CA GLY A 457 -8.22 32.06 -21.66
C GLY A 457 -6.73 31.85 -21.36
N TYR A 458 -5.95 31.36 -22.32
CA TYR A 458 -4.47 31.39 -22.21
C TYR A 458 -3.91 32.80 -22.50
N GLU A 459 -4.57 33.55 -23.37
CA GLU A 459 -4.10 34.87 -23.83
C GLU A 459 -4.88 36.02 -23.17
N THR A 460 -6.17 35.86 -22.94
CA THR A 460 -7.05 36.89 -22.40
C THR A 460 -7.87 36.40 -21.21
N LEU A 461 -8.22 37.32 -20.30
CA LEU A 461 -9.10 37.07 -19.17
C LEU A 461 -10.54 37.56 -19.41
N SER A 462 -10.79 38.21 -20.54
CA SER A 462 -12.15 38.63 -20.93
C SER A 462 -12.32 38.59 -22.43
N GLY A 463 -13.53 38.50 -22.88
CA GLY A 463 -13.89 38.50 -24.31
C GLY A 463 -15.40 38.53 -24.52
N ASP A 464 -15.78 38.97 -25.73
CA ASP A 464 -17.18 39.01 -26.14
C ASP A 464 -17.57 37.61 -26.65
N SER A 465 -18.76 37.14 -26.31
CA SER A 465 -19.27 35.83 -26.68
C SER A 465 -20.78 35.84 -26.90
N GLU A 466 -21.32 34.71 -27.30
CA GLU A 466 -22.76 34.49 -27.44
C GLU A 466 -23.21 33.27 -26.64
N ILE A 467 -24.35 33.33 -25.97
CA ILE A 467 -24.91 32.20 -25.24
C ILE A 467 -25.53 31.20 -26.21
N LEU A 468 -24.91 30.03 -26.37
CA LEU A 468 -25.40 28.96 -27.25
C LEU A 468 -26.44 28.06 -26.59
N ALA A 469 -26.38 27.93 -25.25
CA ALA A 469 -27.36 27.18 -24.50
C ALA A 469 -27.50 27.71 -23.07
N VAL A 470 -28.72 27.66 -22.57
CA VAL A 470 -29.11 27.84 -21.18
C VAL A 470 -29.62 26.49 -20.68
N VAL A 471 -29.04 25.99 -19.60
CA VAL A 471 -29.41 24.70 -19.00
C VAL A 471 -29.87 24.98 -17.57
N VAL A 472 -31.06 24.52 -17.23
CA VAL A 472 -31.65 24.62 -15.88
C VAL A 472 -32.05 23.23 -15.45
N ASP A 473 -31.56 22.80 -14.27
CA ASP A 473 -31.82 21.47 -13.71
C ASP A 473 -31.47 20.29 -14.66
N GLY A 474 -30.43 20.49 -15.51
CA GLY A 474 -29.97 19.50 -16.48
C GLY A 474 -30.73 19.49 -17.80
N GLU A 475 -31.75 20.36 -17.99
CA GLU A 475 -32.53 20.48 -19.23
C GLU A 475 -32.21 21.77 -19.98
N LYS A 476 -32.11 21.69 -21.32
CA LYS A 476 -31.92 22.86 -22.17
C LYS A 476 -33.20 23.68 -22.25
N LYS A 477 -33.12 24.96 -21.90
CA LYS A 477 -34.22 25.95 -21.98
C LYS A 477 -33.80 27.11 -22.88
N GLN A 478 -34.82 27.91 -23.32
CA GLN A 478 -34.55 29.12 -24.10
C GLN A 478 -34.13 30.31 -23.23
N ALA A 479 -34.60 30.32 -21.98
CA ALA A 479 -34.25 31.36 -21.01
C ALA A 479 -34.34 30.79 -19.59
N ALA A 480 -33.65 31.46 -18.65
CA ALA A 480 -33.70 31.19 -17.22
C ALA A 480 -33.84 32.50 -16.41
N THR A 481 -34.39 32.39 -15.20
CA THR A 481 -34.62 33.49 -14.27
C THR A 481 -33.71 33.42 -13.04
N GLU A 482 -33.73 34.45 -12.18
CA GLU A 482 -32.87 34.56 -11.00
C GLU A 482 -33.05 33.43 -9.97
N ASP A 483 -34.23 32.77 -9.96
CA ASP A 483 -34.50 31.65 -9.02
C ASP A 483 -33.97 30.29 -9.52
N ASP A 484 -33.41 30.23 -10.71
CA ASP A 484 -32.95 28.98 -11.35
C ASP A 484 -31.48 28.69 -11.02
N ASN A 485 -31.15 27.41 -10.95
CA ASN A 485 -29.75 26.95 -10.94
C ASN A 485 -29.26 26.81 -12.39
N ILE A 486 -28.50 27.78 -12.85
CA ILE A 486 -28.25 28.00 -14.27
C ILE A 486 -26.84 27.52 -14.66
N THR A 487 -26.78 26.86 -15.81
CA THR A 487 -25.52 26.57 -16.51
C THR A 487 -25.55 27.20 -17.90
N LEU A 488 -24.58 28.03 -18.22
CA LEU A 488 -24.46 28.67 -19.53
C LEU A 488 -23.39 27.98 -20.38
N VAL A 489 -23.67 27.88 -21.70
CA VAL A 489 -22.68 27.45 -22.70
C VAL A 489 -22.43 28.63 -23.63
N LEU A 490 -21.19 29.03 -23.80
CA LEU A 490 -20.73 30.13 -24.61
C LEU A 490 -20.18 29.67 -25.97
N SER A 491 -20.22 30.51 -26.98
CA SER A 491 -19.62 30.27 -28.30
C SER A 491 -18.10 30.17 -28.24
N GLU A 492 -17.47 30.96 -27.39
CA GLU A 492 -16.06 30.88 -27.00
C GLU A 492 -15.92 31.37 -25.55
N THR A 493 -14.85 30.98 -24.84
CA THR A 493 -14.76 31.34 -23.43
C THR A 493 -13.32 31.64 -22.97
N PRO A 494 -13.12 32.69 -22.14
CA PRO A 494 -11.87 32.87 -21.39
C PRO A 494 -11.79 32.04 -20.10
N PHE A 495 -12.87 31.37 -19.68
CA PHE A 495 -12.95 30.58 -18.45
C PHE A 495 -12.30 29.22 -18.62
N TYR A 496 -11.31 28.90 -17.79
CA TYR A 496 -10.70 27.57 -17.73
C TYR A 496 -11.67 26.59 -17.06
N ALA A 497 -11.97 25.51 -17.75
CA ALA A 497 -12.79 24.44 -17.20
C ALA A 497 -11.93 23.48 -16.35
N GLU A 498 -12.44 23.06 -15.20
CA GLU A 498 -11.77 22.14 -14.29
C GLU A 498 -11.16 20.93 -15.02
N SER A 499 -9.85 20.78 -14.90
CA SER A 499 -9.10 19.72 -15.56
C SER A 499 -7.70 19.58 -14.96
N GLY A 500 -7.14 18.35 -14.99
CA GLY A 500 -5.76 18.09 -14.58
C GLY A 500 -5.45 18.51 -13.14
N GLY A 501 -6.46 18.50 -12.25
CA GLY A 501 -6.32 18.92 -10.85
C GLY A 501 -6.35 20.43 -10.62
N GLN A 502 -6.44 21.28 -11.66
CA GLN A 502 -6.73 22.69 -11.51
C GLN A 502 -8.24 22.91 -11.47
N VAL A 503 -8.71 23.69 -10.49
CA VAL A 503 -10.15 24.08 -10.38
C VAL A 503 -10.58 24.96 -11.55
N GLY A 504 -11.89 24.95 -11.82
CA GLY A 504 -12.52 25.84 -12.80
C GLY A 504 -12.42 27.32 -12.39
N ASP A 505 -12.45 28.19 -13.39
CA ASP A 505 -12.47 29.63 -13.13
C ASP A 505 -13.82 30.11 -12.62
N VAL A 506 -13.76 31.21 -11.92
CA VAL A 506 -14.89 31.98 -11.44
C VAL A 506 -14.83 33.40 -12.03
N GLY A 507 -15.97 34.07 -12.11
CA GLY A 507 -16.01 35.43 -12.63
C GLY A 507 -17.44 35.89 -12.94
N VAL A 508 -17.58 36.75 -13.95
CA VAL A 508 -18.89 37.31 -14.33
C VAL A 508 -19.10 37.24 -15.84
N ILE A 509 -20.36 37.06 -16.25
CA ILE A 509 -20.80 37.16 -17.64
C ILE A 509 -21.86 38.23 -17.69
N LYS A 510 -21.59 39.32 -18.42
CA LYS A 510 -22.46 40.51 -18.51
C LYS A 510 -23.16 40.52 -19.84
N GLY A 511 -24.49 40.58 -19.80
CA GLY A 511 -25.36 40.78 -20.99
C GLY A 511 -26.07 42.14 -20.95
N ASN A 512 -26.95 42.32 -21.90
CA ASN A 512 -27.76 43.51 -21.91
C ASN A 512 -28.90 43.40 -20.89
N GLY A 513 -28.73 44.00 -19.72
CA GLY A 513 -29.73 44.01 -18.65
C GLY A 513 -29.62 42.86 -17.64
N PHE A 514 -28.50 42.12 -17.64
CA PHE A 514 -28.24 41.13 -16.62
C PHE A 514 -26.73 40.98 -16.37
N GLU A 515 -26.39 40.56 -15.14
CA GLU A 515 -25.07 40.05 -14.76
C GLU A 515 -25.22 38.64 -14.19
N PHE A 516 -24.44 37.71 -14.72
CA PHE A 516 -24.41 36.30 -14.29
C PHE A 516 -23.07 36.02 -13.57
N THR A 517 -23.15 35.62 -12.31
CA THR A 517 -21.98 35.22 -11.52
C THR A 517 -21.67 33.77 -11.81
N VAL A 518 -20.42 33.50 -12.27
CA VAL A 518 -19.89 32.16 -12.50
C VAL A 518 -19.19 31.70 -11.22
N GLU A 519 -19.72 30.65 -10.57
CA GLU A 519 -19.16 30.06 -9.35
C GLU A 519 -18.22 28.90 -9.65
N ASN A 520 -18.40 28.22 -10.77
CA ASN A 520 -17.50 27.15 -11.22
C ASN A 520 -17.61 26.97 -12.74
N THR A 521 -16.55 26.43 -13.33
CA THR A 521 -16.48 26.14 -14.76
C THR A 521 -16.02 24.69 -14.96
N THR A 522 -16.82 23.88 -15.63
CA THR A 522 -16.51 22.48 -15.95
C THR A 522 -16.58 22.24 -17.46
N LYS A 523 -16.28 21.00 -17.92
CA LYS A 523 -16.46 20.62 -19.33
C LYS A 523 -17.02 19.22 -19.46
N THR A 524 -17.75 19.00 -20.55
CA THR A 524 -18.21 17.66 -20.94
C THR A 524 -17.07 16.84 -21.54
N HIS A 525 -17.32 15.54 -21.76
CA HIS A 525 -16.36 14.65 -22.42
C HIS A 525 -16.05 15.10 -23.86
N GLU A 526 -17.03 15.71 -24.54
CA GLU A 526 -16.91 16.26 -25.90
C GLU A 526 -16.18 17.62 -25.92
N GLY A 527 -15.88 18.19 -24.76
CA GLY A 527 -15.14 19.44 -24.61
C GLY A 527 -16.01 20.70 -24.65
N VAL A 528 -17.33 20.58 -24.46
CA VAL A 528 -18.22 21.73 -24.27
C VAL A 528 -18.02 22.30 -22.88
N VAL A 529 -17.73 23.60 -22.76
CA VAL A 529 -17.49 24.28 -21.47
C VAL A 529 -18.82 24.74 -20.87
N LEU A 530 -18.99 24.43 -19.60
CA LEU A 530 -20.18 24.67 -18.78
C LEU A 530 -19.85 25.71 -17.69
N HIS A 531 -20.53 26.86 -17.73
CA HIS A 531 -20.39 27.94 -16.74
C HIS A 531 -21.54 27.83 -15.75
N HIS A 532 -21.28 27.37 -14.54
CA HIS A 532 -22.27 27.17 -13.48
C HIS A 532 -22.38 28.43 -12.61
N GLY A 533 -23.58 28.85 -12.31
CA GLY A 533 -23.79 30.00 -11.46
C GLY A 533 -25.23 30.50 -11.45
N TYR A 534 -25.44 31.76 -11.17
CA TYR A 534 -26.72 32.40 -10.98
C TYR A 534 -26.71 33.84 -11.51
N ILE A 535 -27.87 34.40 -11.76
CA ILE A 535 -28.04 35.80 -12.12
C ILE A 535 -27.90 36.64 -10.86
N SER A 536 -26.86 37.49 -10.81
CA SER A 536 -26.58 38.39 -9.66
C SER A 536 -27.20 39.79 -9.78
N ASP A 537 -27.56 40.18 -11.03
CA ASP A 537 -28.30 41.38 -11.31
C ASP A 537 -29.13 41.21 -12.60
N GLY A 538 -30.37 41.73 -12.64
CA GLY A 538 -31.31 41.53 -13.75
C GLY A 538 -32.22 40.32 -13.56
N GLU A 539 -33.21 40.15 -14.47
CA GLU A 539 -34.27 39.15 -14.27
C GLU A 539 -34.12 37.87 -15.15
N THR A 540 -33.50 37.96 -16.30
CA THR A 540 -33.53 36.87 -17.27
C THR A 540 -32.28 36.83 -18.14
N VAL A 541 -31.81 35.58 -18.42
CA VAL A 541 -30.79 35.28 -19.41
C VAL A 541 -31.35 34.38 -20.50
N SER A 542 -31.01 34.61 -21.76
CA SER A 542 -31.60 33.90 -22.91
C SER A 542 -30.53 33.34 -23.86
N CYS A 543 -30.86 32.26 -24.54
CA CYS A 543 -30.07 31.72 -25.65
C CYS A 543 -29.98 32.74 -26.80
N GLY A 544 -28.80 33.00 -27.33
CA GLY A 544 -28.54 34.01 -28.36
C GLY A 544 -28.11 35.36 -27.80
N ASP A 545 -28.15 35.59 -26.51
CA ASP A 545 -27.67 36.83 -25.90
C ASP A 545 -26.18 37.05 -26.15
N LYS A 546 -25.83 38.27 -26.55
CA LYS A 546 -24.47 38.76 -26.69
C LYS A 546 -23.97 39.19 -25.31
N VAL A 547 -22.85 38.63 -24.92
CA VAL A 547 -22.33 38.81 -23.56
C VAL A 547 -20.84 39.13 -23.56
N HIS A 548 -20.42 39.82 -22.52
CA HIS A 548 -19.00 40.01 -22.20
C HIS A 548 -18.66 39.11 -21.02
N ALA A 549 -17.76 38.16 -21.25
CA ALA A 549 -17.31 37.20 -20.25
C ALA A 549 -16.02 37.69 -19.62
N GLU A 550 -15.93 37.79 -18.27
CA GLU A 550 -14.79 38.32 -17.53
C GLU A 550 -14.43 37.37 -16.39
N VAL A 551 -13.25 36.77 -16.45
CA VAL A 551 -12.68 35.89 -15.42
C VAL A 551 -12.19 36.75 -14.23
N ASN A 552 -12.42 36.28 -13.01
CA ASN A 552 -11.88 36.91 -11.82
C ASN A 552 -10.33 36.85 -11.85
N ARG A 553 -9.72 37.98 -12.21
CA ARG A 553 -8.27 38.12 -12.39
C ARG A 553 -7.49 37.66 -11.17
N SER A 554 -7.90 38.07 -9.96
CA SER A 554 -7.15 37.81 -8.74
C SER A 554 -7.12 36.32 -8.38
N VAL A 555 -8.25 35.63 -8.60
CA VAL A 555 -8.40 34.19 -8.39
C VAL A 555 -7.58 33.41 -9.43
N ARG A 556 -7.71 33.75 -10.72
CA ARG A 556 -6.96 33.13 -11.81
C ARG A 556 -5.45 33.30 -11.63
N GLU A 557 -4.96 34.48 -11.35
CA GLU A 557 -3.53 34.72 -11.16
C GLU A 557 -2.97 33.97 -9.93
N ALA A 558 -3.76 33.85 -8.84
CA ALA A 558 -3.38 33.05 -7.69
C ALA A 558 -3.32 31.56 -8.04
N THR A 559 -4.32 31.05 -8.79
CA THR A 559 -4.32 29.67 -9.27
C THR A 559 -3.14 29.38 -10.21
N MET A 560 -2.80 30.30 -11.13
CA MET A 560 -1.64 30.18 -12.01
C MET A 560 -0.32 30.09 -11.23
N ARG A 561 -0.17 30.91 -10.17
CA ARG A 561 1.01 30.85 -9.27
C ARG A 561 1.12 29.46 -8.63
N ASN A 562 0.03 28.99 -8.07
CA ASN A 562 -0.03 27.70 -7.41
C ASN A 562 0.23 26.54 -8.39
N HIS A 563 -0.31 26.60 -9.61
CA HIS A 563 -0.11 25.55 -10.61
C HIS A 563 1.35 25.49 -11.08
N THR A 564 1.96 26.65 -11.35
CA THR A 564 3.38 26.65 -11.72
C THR A 564 4.25 26.18 -10.56
N ALA A 565 3.91 26.56 -9.31
CA ALA A 565 4.61 26.07 -8.11
C ALA A 565 4.47 24.55 -7.93
N ALA A 566 3.35 23.93 -8.34
CA ALA A 566 3.19 22.48 -8.32
C ALA A 566 4.21 21.77 -9.23
N HIS A 567 4.44 22.30 -10.44
CA HIS A 567 5.47 21.80 -11.35
C HIS A 567 6.88 21.95 -10.75
N LEU A 568 7.20 23.12 -10.19
CA LEU A 568 8.49 23.30 -9.53
C LEU A 568 8.65 22.38 -8.32
N LEU A 569 7.58 22.13 -7.56
CA LEU A 569 7.56 21.22 -6.43
C LEU A 569 7.85 19.78 -6.88
N GLN A 570 7.20 19.30 -7.94
CA GLN A 570 7.46 17.98 -8.50
C GLN A 570 8.92 17.82 -8.92
N ALA A 571 9.45 18.78 -9.65
CA ALA A 571 10.86 18.77 -10.08
C ALA A 571 11.83 18.78 -8.88
N ALA A 572 11.56 19.59 -7.86
CA ALA A 572 12.36 19.67 -6.64
C ALA A 572 12.31 18.34 -5.85
N LEU A 573 11.13 17.75 -5.69
CA LEU A 573 10.97 16.45 -5.03
C LEU A 573 11.77 15.37 -5.76
N ARG A 574 11.68 15.29 -7.08
CA ARG A 574 12.45 14.33 -7.88
C ARG A 574 13.96 14.55 -7.74
N LYS A 575 14.40 15.79 -7.75
CA LYS A 575 15.83 16.13 -7.60
C LYS A 575 16.39 15.74 -6.23
N ILE A 576 15.59 15.83 -5.16
CA ILE A 576 16.04 15.62 -3.77
C ILE A 576 15.80 14.20 -3.30
N LEU A 577 14.63 13.63 -3.61
CA LEU A 577 14.22 12.30 -3.15
C LEU A 577 14.52 11.19 -4.17
N GLY A 578 14.69 11.54 -5.45
CA GLY A 578 14.96 10.59 -6.52
C GLY A 578 13.87 10.50 -7.59
N THR A 579 14.21 9.89 -8.72
CA THR A 579 13.36 9.83 -9.92
C THR A 579 12.10 8.97 -9.76
N HIS A 580 11.99 8.19 -8.68
CA HIS A 580 10.80 7.41 -8.33
C HIS A 580 9.61 8.25 -7.89
N VAL A 581 9.83 9.53 -7.57
CA VAL A 581 8.75 10.45 -7.23
C VAL A 581 7.92 10.73 -8.48
N GLU A 582 6.66 10.30 -8.44
CA GLU A 582 5.67 10.54 -9.48
C GLU A 582 4.43 11.16 -8.86
N GLN A 583 3.75 12.01 -9.62
CA GLN A 583 2.49 12.59 -9.19
C GLN A 583 1.42 11.51 -9.11
N ALA A 584 0.82 11.34 -7.93
CA ALA A 584 -0.31 10.46 -7.67
C ALA A 584 -1.67 11.19 -7.73
N GLY A 585 -1.64 12.52 -7.54
CA GLY A 585 -2.80 13.39 -7.63
C GLY A 585 -2.43 14.83 -7.30
N GLN A 586 -3.31 15.76 -7.66
CA GLN A 586 -3.16 17.16 -7.25
C GLN A 586 -4.51 17.87 -7.16
N LEU A 587 -4.54 18.93 -6.38
CA LEU A 587 -5.60 19.95 -6.39
C LEU A 587 -4.96 21.31 -6.30
N VAL A 588 -5.22 22.14 -7.29
CA VAL A 588 -4.67 23.50 -7.42
C VAL A 588 -5.81 24.49 -7.49
N ASN A 589 -5.88 25.38 -6.51
CA ASN A 589 -6.83 26.48 -6.45
C ASN A 589 -6.13 27.82 -6.12
N SER A 590 -6.88 28.88 -5.91
CA SER A 590 -6.33 30.20 -5.56
C SER A 590 -5.70 30.26 -4.17
N GLU A 591 -6.03 29.35 -3.27
CA GLU A 591 -5.58 29.37 -1.87
C GLU A 591 -4.32 28.54 -1.65
N ALA A 592 -4.27 27.33 -2.23
CA ALA A 592 -3.21 26.37 -1.97
C ALA A 592 -2.94 25.41 -3.13
N VAL A 593 -1.81 24.76 -3.04
CA VAL A 593 -1.43 23.55 -3.80
C VAL A 593 -1.54 22.35 -2.87
N ARG A 594 -2.29 21.34 -3.27
CA ARG A 594 -2.23 20.00 -2.70
C ARG A 594 -1.61 19.08 -3.73
N PHE A 595 -0.49 18.47 -3.37
CA PHE A 595 0.28 17.62 -4.27
C PHE A 595 0.53 16.26 -3.63
N ASP A 596 -0.04 15.23 -4.23
CA ASP A 596 0.10 13.83 -3.81
C ASP A 596 1.14 13.16 -4.70
N PHE A 597 2.13 12.49 -4.08
CA PHE A 597 3.25 11.89 -4.80
C PHE A 597 3.67 10.55 -4.19
N THR A 598 4.31 9.72 -5.02
CA THR A 598 4.81 8.41 -4.58
C THR A 598 6.09 8.57 -3.78
N HIS A 599 6.07 8.13 -2.53
CA HIS A 599 7.27 8.01 -1.69
C HIS A 599 7.01 7.07 -0.52
N PHE A 600 8.04 6.31 -0.11
CA PHE A 600 7.94 5.20 0.84
C PHE A 600 7.96 5.61 2.32
N SER A 601 8.42 6.82 2.65
CA SER A 601 8.55 7.31 4.03
C SER A 601 8.08 8.75 4.20
N ALA A 602 7.86 9.18 5.44
CA ALA A 602 7.67 10.60 5.74
C ALA A 602 8.95 11.38 5.44
N LEU A 603 8.80 12.58 4.90
CA LEU A 603 9.94 13.45 4.67
C LEU A 603 10.45 14.01 6.00
N SER A 604 11.77 14.01 6.16
CA SER A 604 12.40 14.69 7.29
C SER A 604 12.26 16.22 7.17
N ALA A 605 12.37 16.90 8.31
CA ALA A 605 12.35 18.37 8.32
C ALA A 605 13.46 19.00 7.44
N ASP A 606 14.56 18.29 7.26
CA ASP A 606 15.69 18.72 6.43
C ASP A 606 15.39 18.57 4.94
N GLU A 607 14.78 17.45 4.54
CA GLU A 607 14.32 17.21 3.17
C GLU A 607 13.24 18.22 2.77
N LEU A 608 12.23 18.44 3.63
CA LEU A 608 11.19 19.45 3.38
C LEU A 608 11.80 20.85 3.18
N ARG A 609 12.80 21.20 4.00
CA ARG A 609 13.49 22.49 3.88
C ARG A 609 14.29 22.57 2.58
N LYS A 610 14.97 21.51 2.18
CA LYS A 610 15.69 21.46 0.90
C LYS A 610 14.76 21.61 -0.29
N VAL A 611 13.61 20.91 -0.28
CA VAL A 611 12.58 21.02 -1.33
C VAL A 611 12.06 22.46 -1.41
N GLU A 612 11.65 23.03 -0.28
CA GLU A 612 11.13 24.40 -0.21
C GLU A 612 12.17 25.43 -0.70
N ASN A 613 13.42 25.31 -0.27
CA ASN A 613 14.50 26.18 -0.71
C ASN A 613 14.77 26.06 -2.21
N THR A 614 14.83 24.84 -2.75
CA THR A 614 15.04 24.60 -4.17
C THR A 614 13.94 25.23 -5.03
N VAL A 615 12.66 25.10 -4.61
CA VAL A 615 11.54 25.77 -5.31
C VAL A 615 11.71 27.29 -5.25
N ASN A 616 12.01 27.86 -4.09
CA ASN A 616 12.18 29.30 -3.94
C ASN A 616 13.41 29.85 -4.70
N GLU A 617 14.50 29.07 -4.81
CA GLU A 617 15.66 29.44 -5.65
C GLU A 617 15.27 29.60 -7.13
N VAL A 618 14.47 28.70 -7.67
CA VAL A 618 13.97 28.80 -9.05
C VAL A 618 12.97 29.94 -9.20
N ILE A 619 12.14 30.21 -8.19
CA ILE A 619 11.24 31.37 -8.17
C ILE A 619 12.05 32.68 -8.22
N MET A 620 13.06 32.80 -7.36
CA MET A 620 13.91 34.01 -7.29
C MET A 620 14.79 34.21 -8.54
N SER A 621 15.11 33.12 -9.24
CA SER A 621 15.84 33.20 -10.52
C SER A 621 14.98 33.76 -11.66
N ALA A 622 13.69 33.91 -11.46
CA ALA A 622 12.74 34.53 -12.38
C ALA A 622 12.84 33.99 -13.83
N VAL A 623 12.93 32.66 -13.95
CA VAL A 623 13.06 32.02 -15.28
C VAL A 623 11.75 32.12 -16.09
N PRO A 624 11.81 32.23 -17.41
CA PRO A 624 10.63 32.22 -18.27
C PRO A 624 9.90 30.86 -18.18
N VAL A 625 8.57 30.92 -18.13
CA VAL A 625 7.72 29.73 -18.29
C VAL A 625 7.16 29.75 -19.71
N VAL A 626 7.65 28.84 -20.53
CA VAL A 626 7.32 28.75 -21.95
C VAL A 626 6.35 27.61 -22.18
N THR A 627 5.31 27.88 -22.97
CA THR A 627 4.32 26.90 -23.35
C THR A 627 4.40 26.67 -24.85
N SER A 628 4.41 25.41 -25.29
CA SER A 628 4.42 25.05 -26.70
C SER A 628 3.54 23.82 -26.94
N GLU A 629 2.94 23.75 -28.14
CA GLU A 629 2.24 22.57 -28.62
C GLU A 629 3.11 21.83 -29.63
N MET A 630 3.23 20.51 -29.49
CA MET A 630 4.10 19.70 -30.33
C MET A 630 3.63 18.23 -30.36
N PRO A 631 4.07 17.44 -31.35
CA PRO A 631 3.84 16.00 -31.38
C PRO A 631 4.37 15.33 -30.11
N ILE A 632 3.61 14.34 -29.59
CA ILE A 632 3.94 13.64 -28.34
C ILE A 632 5.34 13.01 -28.36
N ASP A 633 5.79 12.52 -29.51
CA ASP A 633 7.12 11.90 -29.64
C ASP A 633 8.27 12.91 -29.56
N GLU A 634 8.03 14.16 -29.99
CA GLU A 634 8.99 15.25 -29.82
C GLU A 634 9.04 15.70 -28.36
N ALA A 635 7.89 15.82 -27.74
CA ALA A 635 7.79 16.18 -26.33
C ALA A 635 8.49 15.15 -25.41
N LYS A 636 8.35 13.85 -25.69
CA LYS A 636 9.08 12.80 -24.97
C LYS A 636 10.59 12.90 -25.15
N LYS A 637 11.09 13.28 -26.35
CA LYS A 637 12.53 13.49 -26.59
C LYS A 637 13.10 14.67 -25.80
N LEU A 638 12.27 15.65 -25.45
CA LEU A 638 12.64 16.76 -24.56
C LEU A 638 12.68 16.35 -23.09
N GLY A 639 12.36 15.10 -22.75
CA GLY A 639 12.27 14.63 -21.38
C GLY A 639 11.01 15.09 -20.64
N ALA A 640 9.98 15.54 -21.38
CA ALA A 640 8.75 16.03 -20.80
C ALA A 640 8.02 14.91 -20.04
N MET A 641 7.67 15.16 -18.78
CA MET A 641 6.95 14.21 -17.92
C MET A 641 5.46 14.20 -18.27
N ALA A 642 4.93 13.00 -18.46
CA ALA A 642 3.50 12.76 -18.63
C ALA A 642 2.89 12.24 -17.32
N LEU A 643 1.66 12.63 -17.02
CA LEU A 643 0.92 12.07 -15.89
C LEU A 643 0.58 10.60 -16.14
N PHE A 644 0.80 9.76 -15.14
CA PHE A 644 0.53 8.32 -15.26
C PHE A 644 -0.97 8.07 -15.40
N GLY A 645 -1.37 7.39 -16.49
CA GLY A 645 -2.76 6.96 -16.70
C GLY A 645 -3.64 7.93 -17.51
N GLU A 646 -3.15 9.09 -17.91
CA GLU A 646 -3.88 9.97 -18.83
C GLU A 646 -3.64 9.56 -20.30
N LYS A 647 -4.72 9.69 -21.11
CA LYS A 647 -4.65 9.49 -22.55
C LYS A 647 -4.39 10.84 -23.21
N TYR A 648 -3.23 10.97 -23.79
CA TYR A 648 -2.86 12.15 -24.56
C TYR A 648 -3.16 11.94 -26.05
N GLY A 649 -3.53 13.02 -26.74
CA GLY A 649 -3.65 13.02 -28.19
C GLY A 649 -2.28 13.04 -28.89
N ASP A 650 -2.29 13.06 -30.24
CA ASP A 650 -1.07 13.10 -31.04
C ASP A 650 -0.28 14.41 -30.85
N ILE A 651 -0.97 15.49 -30.52
CA ILE A 651 -0.39 16.79 -30.17
C ILE A 651 -0.61 17.06 -28.70
N VAL A 652 0.43 17.42 -27.99
CA VAL A 652 0.43 17.69 -26.54
C VAL A 652 0.94 19.11 -26.25
N ARG A 653 0.40 19.73 -25.22
CA ARG A 653 0.84 21.00 -24.69
C ARG A 653 1.93 20.76 -23.64
N VAL A 654 3.11 21.31 -23.84
CA VAL A 654 4.28 21.21 -22.98
C VAL A 654 4.49 22.55 -22.28
N VAL A 655 4.61 22.53 -20.96
CA VAL A 655 4.97 23.67 -20.12
C VAL A 655 6.40 23.48 -19.62
N LYS A 656 7.26 24.43 -19.93
CA LYS A 656 8.68 24.38 -19.61
C LYS A 656 9.08 25.60 -18.77
N ALA A 657 9.64 25.33 -17.58
CA ALA A 657 10.31 26.31 -16.74
C ALA A 657 11.82 26.05 -16.80
N ASP A 658 12.48 26.57 -17.84
CA ASP A 658 13.84 26.26 -18.21
C ASP A 658 14.07 24.73 -18.29
N ASP A 659 15.26 24.22 -18.00
CA ASP A 659 15.52 22.78 -17.90
C ASP A 659 15.16 22.20 -16.51
N PHE A 660 14.63 23.02 -15.61
CA PHE A 660 14.27 22.58 -14.26
C PHE A 660 12.96 21.76 -14.22
N SER A 661 11.93 22.19 -14.95
CA SER A 661 10.67 21.44 -15.09
C SER A 661 10.16 21.49 -16.52
N VAL A 662 9.86 20.29 -17.08
CA VAL A 662 9.27 20.12 -18.41
C VAL A 662 8.16 19.09 -18.29
N GLU A 663 6.89 19.52 -18.47
CA GLU A 663 5.73 18.65 -18.19
C GLU A 663 4.62 18.82 -19.23
N PHE A 664 3.86 17.73 -19.47
CA PHE A 664 2.61 17.79 -20.23
C PHE A 664 1.54 18.42 -19.37
N CYS A 665 1.06 19.59 -19.73
CA CYS A 665 0.07 20.27 -18.94
C CYS A 665 -0.85 21.18 -19.74
N GLY A 666 -2.18 20.97 -19.59
CA GLY A 666 -3.23 21.81 -20.17
C GLY A 666 -3.66 22.98 -19.27
N GLY A 667 -3.07 23.14 -18.10
CA GLY A 667 -3.44 24.16 -17.11
C GLY A 667 -2.97 25.58 -17.45
N THR A 668 -3.33 26.53 -16.60
CA THR A 668 -2.90 27.93 -16.73
C THR A 668 -1.69 28.19 -15.84
N HIS A 669 -0.69 28.89 -16.37
CA HIS A 669 0.60 29.12 -15.72
C HIS A 669 1.02 30.58 -15.77
N VAL A 670 1.89 30.99 -14.83
CA VAL A 670 2.55 32.28 -14.90
C VAL A 670 3.56 32.30 -16.06
N LYS A 671 3.81 33.47 -16.63
CA LYS A 671 4.77 33.64 -17.73
C LYS A 671 6.24 33.66 -17.25
N ASN A 672 6.45 33.85 -15.94
CA ASN A 672 7.75 33.89 -15.32
C ASN A 672 7.65 33.39 -13.88
N THR A 673 8.61 32.57 -13.43
CA THR A 673 8.58 31.99 -12.07
C THR A 673 8.63 33.04 -10.96
N GLY A 674 9.29 34.18 -11.19
CA GLY A 674 9.31 35.29 -10.25
C GLY A 674 7.91 35.86 -9.90
N SER A 675 6.91 35.68 -10.79
CA SER A 675 5.54 36.09 -10.53
C SER A 675 4.83 35.24 -9.48
N ILE A 676 5.39 34.06 -9.10
CA ILE A 676 4.87 33.22 -8.03
C ILE A 676 5.02 33.92 -6.67
N GLY A 677 6.09 34.69 -6.49
CA GLY A 677 6.44 35.37 -5.23
C GLY A 677 7.17 34.37 -4.30
N LEU A 678 6.60 34.11 -3.13
CA LEU A 678 7.15 33.13 -2.20
C LEU A 678 6.38 31.80 -2.30
N PHE A 679 7.08 30.70 -2.00
CA PHE A 679 6.51 29.36 -1.84
C PHE A 679 6.78 28.85 -0.43
N LYS A 680 5.74 28.32 0.24
CA LYS A 680 5.85 27.75 1.59
C LYS A 680 5.13 26.42 1.70
N ILE A 681 5.83 25.40 2.15
CA ILE A 681 5.22 24.12 2.53
C ILE A 681 4.52 24.32 3.90
N VAL A 682 3.23 23.99 3.95
CA VAL A 682 2.39 24.12 5.17
C VAL A 682 2.33 22.81 5.92
N SER A 683 2.16 21.70 5.20
CA SER A 683 2.04 20.37 5.80
C SER A 683 2.61 19.28 4.88
N GLU A 684 3.02 18.17 5.51
CA GLU A 684 3.35 16.93 4.84
C GLU A 684 2.68 15.77 5.61
N SER A 685 1.99 14.89 4.90
CA SER A 685 1.23 13.80 5.53
C SER A 685 1.13 12.57 4.63
N SER A 686 0.71 11.44 5.21
CA SER A 686 0.40 10.23 4.45
C SER A 686 -1.05 10.23 3.99
N VAL A 687 -1.30 9.91 2.73
CA VAL A 687 -2.66 9.74 2.16
C VAL A 687 -2.99 8.27 2.04
N ALA A 688 -2.03 7.49 1.56
CA ALA A 688 -2.13 6.06 1.40
C ALA A 688 -0.74 5.44 1.58
N SER A 689 -0.66 4.13 1.64
CA SER A 689 0.64 3.46 1.66
C SER A 689 1.42 3.78 0.39
N GLY A 690 2.65 4.27 0.56
CA GLY A 690 3.51 4.68 -0.55
C GLY A 690 3.09 5.99 -1.24
N VAL A 691 2.11 6.73 -0.70
CA VAL A 691 1.68 8.03 -1.23
C VAL A 691 1.73 9.08 -0.12
N ARG A 692 2.50 10.13 -0.37
CA ARG A 692 2.65 11.28 0.52
C ARG A 692 1.92 12.48 -0.08
N ARG A 693 1.47 13.39 0.76
CA ARG A 693 0.81 14.65 0.41
C ARG A 693 1.60 15.82 0.94
N ILE A 694 1.89 16.79 0.09
CA ILE A 694 2.34 18.11 0.48
C ILE A 694 1.22 19.10 0.21
N GLU A 695 0.96 19.95 1.21
CA GLU A 695 0.16 21.17 1.05
C GLU A 695 1.07 22.37 1.13
N ALA A 696 0.94 23.27 0.15
CA ALA A 696 1.79 24.45 0.04
C ALA A 696 0.98 25.68 -0.43
N VAL A 697 1.50 26.85 -0.14
CA VAL A 697 0.91 28.14 -0.49
C VAL A 697 1.91 29.03 -1.22
N THR A 698 1.42 29.96 -2.04
CA THR A 698 2.26 30.91 -2.80
C THR A 698 1.83 32.34 -2.62
N GLY A 699 2.73 33.27 -2.94
CA GLY A 699 2.48 34.69 -3.01
C GLY A 699 1.89 35.29 -1.72
N ASN A 700 0.78 36.01 -1.84
CA ASN A 700 0.13 36.64 -0.69
C ASN A 700 -0.39 35.66 0.38
N ASN A 701 -0.69 34.39 -0.01
CA ASN A 701 -1.12 33.41 0.97
C ASN A 701 0.01 32.94 1.89
N VAL A 702 1.28 33.08 1.47
CA VAL A 702 2.44 32.90 2.35
C VAL A 702 2.45 33.97 3.45
N MET A 703 2.16 35.24 3.08
CA MET A 703 2.07 36.34 4.08
C MET A 703 0.95 36.09 5.07
N LYS A 704 -0.25 35.68 4.60
CA LYS A 704 -1.37 35.31 5.49
C LYS A 704 -1.00 34.19 6.44
N TYR A 705 -0.26 33.16 5.96
CA TYR A 705 0.22 32.06 6.79
C TYR A 705 1.20 32.54 7.88
N ILE A 706 2.14 33.43 7.51
CA ILE A 706 3.10 34.04 8.45
C ILE A 706 2.36 34.89 9.49
N ASP A 707 1.41 35.74 9.06
CA ASP A 707 0.63 36.59 9.95
C ASP A 707 -0.15 35.75 10.98
N LYS A 708 -0.86 34.71 10.52
CA LYS A 708 -1.57 33.77 11.40
C LYS A 708 -0.64 33.07 12.40
N SER A 709 0.57 32.72 11.97
CA SER A 709 1.58 32.12 12.85
C SER A 709 2.08 33.11 13.89
N ASN A 710 2.31 34.37 13.49
CA ASN A 710 2.72 35.46 14.39
C ASN A 710 1.61 35.78 15.40
N GLU A 711 0.35 35.83 15.00
CA GLU A 711 -0.80 36.00 15.87
C GLU A 711 -0.87 34.93 16.94
N LEU A 712 -0.71 33.63 16.55
CA LEU A 712 -0.68 32.52 17.49
C LEU A 712 0.47 32.65 18.51
N ILE A 713 1.66 33.05 18.02
CA ILE A 713 2.82 33.29 18.89
C ILE A 713 2.54 34.43 19.86
N ALA A 714 1.99 35.53 19.37
CA ALA A 714 1.64 36.70 20.21
C ALA A 714 0.57 36.37 21.27
N GLU A 715 -0.47 35.62 20.88
CA GLU A 715 -1.50 35.17 21.79
C GLU A 715 -0.93 34.24 22.87
N THR A 716 -0.09 33.27 22.48
CA THR A 716 0.57 32.37 23.41
C THR A 716 1.48 33.11 24.38
N ALA A 717 2.25 34.09 23.90
CA ALA A 717 3.09 34.96 24.74
C ALA A 717 2.23 35.75 25.75
N LYS A 718 1.10 36.31 25.30
CA LYS A 718 0.15 37.02 26.15
C LYS A 718 -0.42 36.12 27.24
N ASN A 719 -0.85 34.90 26.92
CA ASN A 719 -1.35 33.93 27.87
C ASN A 719 -0.30 33.53 28.93
N LEU A 720 0.98 33.51 28.55
CA LEU A 720 2.13 33.31 29.44
C LEU A 720 2.63 34.59 30.12
N LYS A 721 1.94 35.71 29.94
CA LYS A 721 2.27 37.05 30.50
C LYS A 721 3.68 37.52 30.12
N LEU A 722 4.11 37.20 28.89
CA LEU A 722 5.38 37.65 28.34
C LEU A 722 5.23 38.94 27.53
N THR A 723 6.17 39.84 27.68
CA THR A 723 6.30 41.07 26.85
C THR A 723 7.19 40.82 25.63
N ASN A 724 8.04 39.80 25.70
CA ASN A 724 8.98 39.42 24.65
C ASN A 724 8.72 37.95 24.22
N TYR A 725 8.27 37.78 23.00
CA TYR A 725 7.97 36.42 22.47
C TYR A 725 9.20 35.51 22.31
N HIS A 726 10.43 36.04 22.26
CA HIS A 726 11.65 35.24 22.24
C HIS A 726 11.86 34.46 23.53
N GLU A 727 11.21 34.85 24.62
CA GLU A 727 11.25 34.10 25.89
C GLU A 727 10.23 32.97 26.00
N LEU A 728 9.41 32.73 24.95
CA LEU A 728 8.28 31.82 24.96
C LEU A 728 8.73 30.39 25.29
N ALA A 729 9.80 29.90 24.61
CA ALA A 729 10.34 28.60 24.82
C ALA A 729 10.91 28.39 26.24
N SER A 730 11.65 29.39 26.75
CA SER A 730 12.21 29.29 28.11
C SER A 730 11.14 29.37 29.19
N ARG A 731 10.10 30.19 29.00
CA ARG A 731 8.97 30.30 29.95
C ARG A 731 8.13 29.02 29.94
N ALA A 732 7.84 28.42 28.77
CA ALA A 732 7.15 27.15 28.67
C ALA A 732 7.90 26.02 29.39
N ALA A 733 9.22 25.94 29.21
CA ALA A 733 10.06 25.00 29.91
C ALA A 733 10.06 25.22 31.43
N ALA A 734 10.15 26.49 31.88
CA ALA A 734 10.07 26.86 33.29
C ALA A 734 8.70 26.45 33.89
N LEU A 735 7.61 26.72 33.18
CA LEU A 735 6.24 26.38 33.65
C LEU A 735 6.08 24.86 33.79
N SER A 736 6.60 24.09 32.85
CA SER A 736 6.60 22.63 32.93
C SER A 736 7.40 22.09 34.13
N ALA A 737 8.52 22.75 34.44
CA ALA A 737 9.34 22.40 35.60
C ALA A 737 8.61 22.78 36.91
N GLU A 738 8.01 23.97 36.96
CA GLU A 738 7.19 24.43 38.10
C GLU A 738 6.01 23.48 38.36
N LEU A 739 5.29 23.05 37.32
CA LEU A 739 4.20 22.10 37.42
C LEU A 739 4.67 20.78 38.05
N LYS A 740 5.76 20.24 37.54
CA LYS A 740 6.32 18.97 38.03
C LYS A 740 6.82 19.08 39.48
N GLU A 741 7.32 20.23 39.89
CA GLU A 741 7.68 20.51 41.28
C GLU A 741 6.45 20.57 42.18
N LYS A 742 5.40 21.26 41.71
CA LYS A 742 4.13 21.33 42.47
C LYS A 742 3.43 19.97 42.61
N GLU A 743 3.45 19.14 41.59
CA GLU A 743 2.97 17.76 41.65
C GLU A 743 3.71 16.94 42.72
N ARG A 744 5.04 17.09 42.80
CA ARG A 744 5.86 16.46 43.83
C ARG A 744 5.55 17.00 45.24
N GLU A 745 5.36 18.32 45.39
CA GLU A 745 5.01 18.95 46.65
C GLU A 745 3.63 18.47 47.15
N ILE A 746 2.64 18.41 46.25
CA ILE A 746 1.31 17.85 46.53
C ILE A 746 1.43 16.39 47.02
N SER A 747 2.15 15.56 46.31
CA SER A 747 2.36 14.15 46.68
C SER A 747 3.06 14.01 48.01
N SER A 748 4.02 14.89 48.34
CA SER A 748 4.71 14.93 49.64
C SER A 748 3.74 15.34 50.78
N LEU A 749 2.94 16.38 50.54
CA LEU A 749 1.94 16.86 51.50
C LEU A 749 0.84 15.81 51.77
N GLU A 750 0.37 15.14 50.70
CA GLU A 750 -0.58 14.03 50.81
C GLU A 750 0.01 12.87 51.62
N ALA A 751 1.31 12.57 51.44
CA ALA A 751 2.01 11.57 52.22
C ALA A 751 2.17 11.97 53.69
N GLU A 752 2.43 13.24 54.01
CA GLU A 752 2.50 13.78 55.38
C GLU A 752 1.13 13.73 56.09
N ILE A 753 0.07 14.16 55.39
CA ILE A 753 -1.31 14.08 55.88
C ILE A 753 -1.70 12.63 56.18
N ALA A 754 -1.36 11.71 55.27
CA ALA A 754 -1.61 10.27 55.46
C ALA A 754 -0.87 9.72 56.70
N ALA A 755 0.40 10.13 56.89
CA ALA A 755 1.19 9.69 58.05
C ALA A 755 0.66 10.23 59.36
N SER A 756 0.25 11.50 59.41
CA SER A 756 -0.38 12.08 60.58
C SER A 756 -1.69 11.40 60.94
N LYS A 757 -2.56 11.17 59.96
CA LYS A 757 -3.80 10.43 60.14
C LYS A 757 -3.55 9.01 60.65
N THR A 758 -2.58 8.33 60.11
CA THR A 758 -2.26 6.94 60.55
C THR A 758 -1.77 6.91 62.01
N ALA A 759 -0.95 7.89 62.43
CA ALA A 759 -0.43 7.97 63.79
C ALA A 759 -1.59 8.16 64.81
N ASP A 760 -2.61 8.96 64.46
CA ASP A 760 -3.80 9.15 65.30
C ASP A 760 -4.69 7.89 65.35
N LEU A 761 -4.87 7.23 64.20
CA LEU A 761 -5.63 5.98 64.11
C LEU A 761 -4.99 4.83 64.88
N MET A 762 -3.70 4.82 65.03
CA MET A 762 -2.96 3.82 65.80
C MET A 762 -3.20 3.93 67.34
N LYS A 763 -3.62 5.12 67.84
CA LYS A 763 -3.94 5.29 69.24
C LYS A 763 -5.23 4.53 69.63
N ASP A 764 -6.13 4.31 68.66
CA ASP A 764 -7.41 3.60 68.86
C ASP A 764 -7.31 2.09 68.54
N ALA A 765 -6.10 1.54 68.39
CA ALA A 765 -5.90 0.14 68.09
C ALA A 765 -6.42 -0.78 69.19
N LYS A 766 -7.24 -1.75 68.84
CA LYS A 766 -7.81 -2.75 69.75
C LYS A 766 -6.93 -3.98 69.82
N GLN A 767 -6.62 -4.43 71.05
CA GLN A 767 -5.87 -5.64 71.25
C GLN A 767 -6.81 -6.87 71.19
N ILE A 768 -6.57 -7.83 70.32
CA ILE A 768 -7.36 -9.03 70.12
C ILE A 768 -6.42 -10.22 69.96
N GLY A 769 -6.42 -11.21 70.85
CA GLY A 769 -5.66 -12.44 70.63
C GLY A 769 -4.16 -12.28 70.39
N GLY A 770 -3.50 -11.26 70.96
CA GLY A 770 -2.11 -10.99 70.76
C GLY A 770 -1.73 -10.14 69.56
N VAL A 771 -2.73 -9.69 68.76
CA VAL A 771 -2.56 -8.76 67.61
C VAL A 771 -3.31 -7.45 67.85
N ARG A 772 -2.89 -6.37 67.20
CA ARG A 772 -3.52 -5.04 67.22
C ARG A 772 -4.36 -4.83 66.00
N LEU A 773 -5.68 -4.67 66.17
CA LEU A 773 -6.61 -4.30 65.08
C LEU A 773 -6.84 -2.80 65.07
N VAL A 774 -6.60 -2.19 63.91
CA VAL A 774 -6.92 -0.77 63.62
C VAL A 774 -8.01 -0.71 62.57
N THR A 775 -9.11 -0.03 62.88
CA THR A 775 -10.23 0.16 61.92
C THR A 775 -10.58 1.63 61.84
N ALA A 776 -10.75 2.16 60.66
CA ALA A 776 -11.16 3.56 60.46
C ALA A 776 -11.96 3.80 59.19
N ASP A 777 -12.92 4.73 59.27
CA ASP A 777 -13.53 5.38 58.12
C ASP A 777 -12.70 6.60 57.77
N ILE A 778 -12.06 6.56 56.62
CA ILE A 778 -11.14 7.62 56.11
C ILE A 778 -11.92 8.75 55.43
N GLY A 779 -13.23 8.57 55.24
CA GLY A 779 -14.07 9.52 54.52
C GLY A 779 -13.92 9.42 52.99
N GLU A 780 -13.79 10.52 52.31
CA GLU A 780 -13.54 10.53 50.82
C GLU A 780 -12.13 10.05 50.54
N ALA A 781 -11.98 8.78 50.17
CA ALA A 781 -10.70 8.15 49.88
C ALA A 781 -10.82 7.06 48.81
N GLY A 782 -9.98 7.11 47.80
CA GLY A 782 -9.87 6.07 46.77
C GLY A 782 -9.13 4.82 47.23
N ALA A 783 -9.20 3.77 46.43
CA ALA A 783 -8.61 2.47 46.72
C ALA A 783 -7.09 2.52 46.99
N ASP A 784 -6.36 3.32 46.24
CA ASP A 784 -4.91 3.45 46.39
C ASP A 784 -4.52 4.21 47.66
N ALA A 785 -5.28 5.23 48.03
CA ALA A 785 -5.07 5.98 49.26
C ALA A 785 -5.32 5.07 50.50
N LEU A 786 -6.36 4.26 50.49
CA LEU A 786 -6.65 3.30 51.56
C LEU A 786 -5.53 2.25 51.67
N ARG A 787 -5.00 1.76 50.53
CA ARG A 787 -3.88 0.81 50.52
C ARG A 787 -2.64 1.42 51.15
N SER A 788 -2.29 2.65 50.73
CA SER A 788 -1.16 3.38 51.26
C SER A 788 -1.26 3.62 52.78
N LEU A 789 -2.47 3.95 53.30
CA LEU A 789 -2.71 4.12 54.73
C LEU A 789 -2.56 2.79 55.47
N CYS A 790 -3.05 1.68 54.94
CA CYS A 790 -2.88 0.36 55.50
C CYS A 790 -1.41 -0.06 55.57
N ASP A 791 -0.65 0.22 54.49
CA ASP A 791 0.79 -0.07 54.44
C ASP A 791 1.55 0.70 55.52
N LYS A 792 1.23 2.00 55.71
CA LYS A 792 1.80 2.83 56.76
C LYS A 792 1.43 2.37 58.15
N ALA A 793 0.20 1.87 58.39
CA ALA A 793 -0.19 1.32 59.67
C ALA A 793 0.67 0.10 60.03
N LEU A 794 1.03 -0.75 59.06
CA LEU A 794 1.91 -1.92 59.27
C LEU A 794 3.35 -1.55 59.62
N GLU A 795 3.84 -0.38 59.23
CA GLU A 795 5.17 0.09 59.65
C GLU A 795 5.32 0.17 61.17
N SER A 796 4.20 0.26 61.87
CA SER A 796 4.17 0.34 63.34
C SER A 796 4.31 -1.04 64.03
N GLY A 797 4.33 -2.16 63.34
CA GLY A 797 4.59 -3.51 63.82
C GLY A 797 3.98 -4.63 63.01
N ASP A 798 4.63 -5.81 63.10
CA ASP A 798 4.20 -7.03 62.39
C ASP A 798 2.93 -7.69 63.02
N ASP A 799 2.49 -7.22 64.18
CA ASP A 799 1.31 -7.67 64.89
C ASP A 799 0.04 -6.89 64.57
N ILE A 800 0.08 -6.07 63.50
CA ILE A 800 -1.02 -5.18 63.13
C ILE A 800 -1.91 -5.81 62.07
N ILE A 801 -3.23 -5.61 62.27
CA ILE A 801 -4.27 -5.78 61.24
C ILE A 801 -4.88 -4.41 61.01
N ALA A 802 -4.73 -3.83 59.83
CA ALA A 802 -5.33 -2.56 59.42
C ALA A 802 -6.50 -2.82 58.49
N VAL A 803 -7.69 -2.29 58.85
CA VAL A 803 -8.89 -2.37 58.00
C VAL A 803 -9.45 -0.96 57.85
N PHE A 804 -9.25 -0.36 56.70
CA PHE A 804 -9.71 1.00 56.42
C PHE A 804 -10.80 1.01 55.34
N ALA A 805 -11.79 1.90 55.56
CA ALA A 805 -12.88 2.13 54.63
C ALA A 805 -12.80 3.55 54.05
N GLY A 806 -13.11 3.69 52.79
CA GLY A 806 -13.31 4.96 52.12
C GLY A 806 -14.61 4.96 51.32
N LYS A 807 -15.20 6.15 51.16
CA LYS A 807 -16.41 6.34 50.37
C LYS A 807 -16.10 7.19 49.13
N ASN A 808 -16.86 6.91 48.06
CA ASN A 808 -16.97 7.79 46.91
C ASN A 808 -18.41 8.31 46.87
N ALA A 809 -18.62 9.53 47.31
CA ALA A 809 -19.96 10.11 47.45
C ALA A 809 -20.64 10.32 46.08
N GLU A 810 -19.88 10.63 45.03
CA GLU A 810 -20.42 10.82 43.68
C GLU A 810 -20.99 9.51 43.11
N LYS A 811 -20.30 8.37 43.34
CA LYS A 811 -20.71 7.06 42.84
C LYS A 811 -21.57 6.26 43.84
N GLY A 812 -21.73 6.75 45.05
CA GLY A 812 -22.46 6.04 46.13
C GLY A 812 -21.85 4.70 46.55
N THR A 813 -20.52 4.53 46.35
CA THR A 813 -19.80 3.26 46.58
C THR A 813 -18.78 3.40 47.71
N ALA A 814 -18.54 2.31 48.43
CA ALA A 814 -17.50 2.18 49.44
C ALA A 814 -16.37 1.26 48.97
N SER A 815 -15.15 1.53 49.41
CA SER A 815 -14.00 0.68 49.24
C SER A 815 -13.43 0.29 50.61
N PHE A 816 -13.02 -0.94 50.76
CA PHE A 816 -12.37 -1.45 51.97
C PHE A 816 -10.99 -1.96 51.60
N ALA A 817 -9.98 -1.60 52.37
CA ALA A 817 -8.62 -2.14 52.25
C ALA A 817 -8.27 -2.85 53.56
N CYS A 818 -7.62 -3.99 53.46
CA CYS A 818 -7.11 -4.74 54.61
C CYS A 818 -5.67 -5.15 54.36
N ARG A 819 -4.83 -4.84 55.37
CA ARG A 819 -3.42 -5.33 55.42
C ARG A 819 -3.22 -6.03 56.75
N VAL A 820 -2.43 -7.12 56.70
CA VAL A 820 -2.13 -7.98 57.84
C VAL A 820 -0.63 -8.18 57.99
N GLY A 821 -0.08 -7.87 59.13
CA GLY A 821 1.35 -8.03 59.39
C GLY A 821 1.76 -9.51 59.55
N LYS A 822 3.00 -9.80 59.41
CA LYS A 822 3.54 -11.18 59.39
C LYS A 822 3.19 -11.97 60.63
N LYS A 823 3.37 -11.38 61.78
CA LYS A 823 3.03 -12.02 63.10
C LYS A 823 1.53 -12.26 63.24
N ALA A 824 0.72 -11.34 62.73
CA ALA A 824 -0.74 -11.52 62.74
C ALA A 824 -1.18 -12.66 61.79
N ILE A 825 -0.49 -12.86 60.65
CA ILE A 825 -0.73 -14.00 59.76
C ILE A 825 -0.37 -15.32 60.45
N GLU A 826 0.76 -15.36 61.14
CA GLU A 826 1.21 -16.54 61.93
C GLU A 826 0.19 -16.89 63.02
N CYS A 827 -0.54 -15.91 63.58
CA CYS A 827 -1.61 -16.11 64.51
C CYS A 827 -2.94 -16.53 63.86
N GLY A 828 -3.02 -16.67 62.54
CA GLY A 828 -4.20 -17.14 61.81
C GLY A 828 -5.01 -16.05 61.11
N ALA A 829 -4.60 -14.80 61.14
CA ALA A 829 -5.29 -13.72 60.42
C ALA A 829 -5.07 -13.79 58.89
N HIS A 830 -6.12 -13.47 58.13
CA HIS A 830 -6.08 -13.53 56.68
C HIS A 830 -6.85 -12.33 56.08
N ALA A 831 -6.13 -11.40 55.43
CA ALA A 831 -6.70 -10.16 54.90
C ALA A 831 -7.87 -10.39 53.92
N GLY A 832 -7.76 -11.37 53.01
CA GLY A 832 -8.80 -11.70 52.06
C GLY A 832 -10.11 -12.17 52.68
N ASN A 833 -10.05 -12.90 53.84
CA ASN A 833 -11.23 -13.35 54.55
C ASN A 833 -11.85 -12.21 55.36
N ILE A 834 -11.02 -11.40 56.03
CA ILE A 834 -11.47 -10.23 56.81
C ILE A 834 -12.22 -9.26 55.89
N VAL A 835 -11.60 -8.84 54.78
CA VAL A 835 -12.19 -7.82 53.88
C VAL A 835 -13.46 -8.33 53.20
N ARG A 836 -13.54 -9.63 52.90
CA ARG A 836 -14.74 -10.26 52.31
C ARG A 836 -15.95 -10.17 53.22
N GLU A 837 -15.75 -10.56 54.47
CA GLU A 837 -16.85 -10.54 55.47
C GLU A 837 -17.23 -9.10 55.89
N VAL A 838 -16.24 -8.20 55.98
CA VAL A 838 -16.47 -6.76 56.21
C VAL A 838 -17.29 -6.15 55.06
N ALA A 839 -16.90 -6.40 53.82
CA ALA A 839 -17.61 -5.85 52.64
C ALA A 839 -19.02 -6.42 52.48
N ARG A 840 -19.24 -7.69 52.87
CA ARG A 840 -20.58 -8.33 52.83
C ARG A 840 -21.62 -7.57 53.66
N VAL A 841 -21.22 -6.98 54.81
CA VAL A 841 -22.11 -6.16 55.64
C VAL A 841 -22.64 -4.95 54.90
N ALA A 842 -21.81 -4.36 54.00
CA ALA A 842 -22.17 -3.20 53.20
C ALA A 842 -22.64 -3.59 51.77
N GLY A 843 -23.09 -4.82 51.55
CA GLY A 843 -23.61 -5.31 50.28
C GLY A 843 -22.55 -5.40 49.19
N GLY A 844 -21.32 -5.69 49.59
CA GLY A 844 -20.15 -5.75 48.69
C GLY A 844 -19.55 -7.13 48.57
N ALA A 845 -18.50 -7.20 47.74
CA ALA A 845 -17.69 -8.40 47.52
C ALA A 845 -16.21 -8.03 47.33
N GLY A 846 -15.31 -8.94 47.67
CA GLY A 846 -13.89 -8.75 47.51
C GLY A 846 -13.08 -9.91 48.03
N GLY A 847 -11.78 -9.78 48.06
CA GLY A 847 -10.85 -10.79 48.53
C GLY A 847 -9.42 -10.39 48.23
N GLY A 848 -8.50 -11.32 48.46
CA GLY A 848 -7.09 -11.06 48.26
C GLY A 848 -6.20 -12.11 48.90
N LYS A 849 -4.94 -11.81 48.97
CA LYS A 849 -3.92 -12.64 49.62
C LYS A 849 -4.00 -12.58 51.13
N PRO A 850 -3.30 -13.46 51.85
CA PRO A 850 -3.30 -13.45 53.35
C PRO A 850 -2.79 -12.12 53.92
N ASP A 851 -1.87 -11.45 53.27
CA ASP A 851 -1.23 -10.22 53.71
C ASP A 851 -1.91 -8.94 53.21
N SER A 852 -2.68 -9.01 52.09
CA SER A 852 -3.26 -7.84 51.44
C SER A 852 -4.55 -8.17 50.73
N ALA A 853 -5.59 -7.37 50.91
CA ALA A 853 -6.89 -7.59 50.27
C ALA A 853 -7.67 -6.29 50.16
N MET A 854 -8.56 -6.24 49.15
CA MET A 854 -9.46 -5.14 48.91
C MET A 854 -10.87 -5.63 48.55
N ALA A 855 -11.87 -4.82 48.88
CA ALA A 855 -13.26 -5.07 48.49
C ALA A 855 -13.97 -3.77 48.14
N GLY A 856 -14.97 -3.86 47.26
CA GLY A 856 -15.93 -2.78 46.98
C GLY A 856 -17.29 -3.11 47.56
N ALA A 857 -18.06 -2.09 47.93
CA ALA A 857 -19.43 -2.23 48.42
C ALA A 857 -20.35 -1.12 47.88
N LYS A 858 -21.65 -1.39 47.84
CA LYS A 858 -22.64 -0.50 47.23
C LYS A 858 -23.38 0.38 48.23
N ASP A 859 -23.24 0.11 49.53
CA ASP A 859 -23.97 0.83 50.59
C ASP A 859 -22.99 1.55 51.52
N ILE A 860 -22.78 2.86 51.27
CA ILE A 860 -21.90 3.71 52.09
C ILE A 860 -22.41 3.94 53.51
N SER A 861 -23.73 3.84 53.76
CA SER A 861 -24.30 4.05 55.08
C SER A 861 -23.91 2.96 56.09
N LYS A 862 -23.52 1.79 55.62
CA LYS A 862 -23.14 0.64 56.44
C LYS A 862 -21.64 0.52 56.74
N ILE A 863 -20.82 1.49 56.32
CA ILE A 863 -19.38 1.50 56.64
C ILE A 863 -19.11 1.35 58.15
N PRO A 864 -19.78 2.11 59.05
CA PRO A 864 -19.53 1.98 60.50
C PRO A 864 -19.86 0.57 61.03
N GLU A 865 -20.95 -0.04 60.55
CA GLU A 865 -21.36 -1.39 60.92
C GLU A 865 -20.36 -2.45 60.42
N ALA A 866 -19.89 -2.30 59.18
CA ALA A 866 -18.91 -3.16 58.57
C ALA A 866 -17.55 -3.13 59.30
N LEU A 867 -17.06 -1.94 59.67
CA LEU A 867 -15.84 -1.76 60.45
C LEU A 867 -15.98 -2.32 61.88
N LYS A 868 -17.14 -2.20 62.50
CA LYS A 868 -17.41 -2.81 63.84
C LYS A 868 -17.33 -4.33 63.73
N LYS A 869 -17.86 -4.90 62.65
CA LYS A 869 -17.84 -6.35 62.39
C LYS A 869 -16.43 -6.88 62.22
N ALA A 870 -15.48 -6.09 61.75
CA ALA A 870 -14.06 -6.49 61.59
C ALA A 870 -13.49 -7.01 62.93
N SER A 871 -13.85 -6.38 64.07
CA SER A 871 -13.37 -6.83 65.39
C SER A 871 -13.89 -8.22 65.77
N GLU A 872 -15.14 -8.54 65.44
CA GLU A 872 -15.74 -9.86 65.69
C GLU A 872 -15.10 -10.93 64.77
N ILE A 873 -14.89 -10.59 63.47
CA ILE A 873 -14.30 -11.48 62.49
C ILE A 873 -12.87 -11.85 62.91
N VAL A 874 -12.07 -10.84 63.26
CA VAL A 874 -10.70 -11.05 63.72
C VAL A 874 -10.67 -11.86 65.00
N GLY A 875 -11.56 -11.56 65.96
CA GLY A 875 -11.69 -12.33 67.17
C GLY A 875 -12.00 -13.83 66.95
N THR A 876 -12.88 -14.13 65.99
CA THR A 876 -13.24 -15.49 65.64
C THR A 876 -12.12 -16.23 64.86
N MET A 877 -11.29 -15.51 64.15
CA MET A 877 -10.16 -16.10 63.40
C MET A 877 -8.96 -16.43 64.31
N LEU A 878 -8.82 -15.71 65.37
CA LEU A 878 -7.69 -15.84 66.28
C LEU A 878 -8.01 -16.68 67.52
N ALA A 879 -9.30 -17.00 67.72
CA ALA A 879 -9.77 -17.92 68.75
C ALA A 879 -9.59 -19.39 68.29
#